data_405af42e142a916ff41771fc9080a082
#
_entry.id   405af42e142a916ff41771fc9080a082
#
_cell.length_a   1.000
_cell.length_b   1.000
_cell.length_c   1.000
_cell.angle_alpha   90.00
_cell.angle_beta   90.00
_cell.angle_gamma   90.00
#
_symmetry.space_group_name_H-M   'P 1'
#
loop_
_entity.id
_entity.type
_entity.pdbx_description
1 polymer ?
#
loop_
_entity_poly.entity_id
_entity_poly.type
_entity_poly.pdbx_seq_one_letter_code
_entity_poly.pdbx_strand_id
1 'polypeptide(L)'
;MTLVLCPLISQNQLPLANGFLEDIENNEFQYWSHQANEGGEATYSIETNDLVGGSTKALKCEVHSLGANGWHVSSKSEYPFEVIAGQKYTVTFFAKVQGADSRQVKLVFQSDVSGSYQGQNIWITNEWQRYSHTFTVEHSSDNNRVRFWYMQSDVTYFLDEVSISPGDRITFQPEEKHQTVDGFGAGIKRRTEDLYVLNDSFREQIEQYCFNDLEVNMIRFFVYHDLEPENDNDDPYSLDESQLDWTRYDSDPNSWRTRYVGEALQNAFSQSINGFDHIIGNCNSAPAWLKTNGQHNGGGTLISGGESEFSEFLVAFLNGMESRYGIEVTAISPTNEPDYEVSYESMNTTPSELSSILINLNARLSNSGLDYINIVSPECFRVESQNSGNSATNYINTMFENSAVEEAVDIIGTHTYADPNHNANWNALKVAANGKPVWVTESANLNSTDQSMTDAANYIKWIIRGFNEGGVTAYMLHLFYEEADNNGYSSLVAWTPTGEIILPKRYHSFKHFANLVKKDYSLISSASSDEDGVFVSGFISDDESKVIVQIFNEGNEKDFSVDVPLGAISVETFLTTNNDSEEFSSLGINEIDYYNRYFTTTLPELSLTSLVFDIDESLSNSGYNFENNNDFQVELFPNPAEDQLNLILPDYSNYNVKIFNLQGQKLIDRFTDNKEVLIDISKFQKGTYFLKINSMTDKKTVTKKIIKQ
;
A
#
# COMPACT_ATOMS: atom_id res chain seq x y z
N MET A 1 -10.13 -5.05 33.82
CA MET A 1 -9.12 -5.69 33.00
C MET A 1 -9.69 -7.04 32.59
N THR A 2 -10.55 -7.03 31.60
CA THR A 2 -11.17 -8.24 31.05
C THR A 2 -10.49 -8.44 29.71
N LEU A 3 -9.59 -9.42 29.64
CA LEU A 3 -9.06 -9.90 28.37
C LEU A 3 -10.26 -10.31 27.52
N VAL A 4 -10.56 -9.54 26.50
CA VAL A 4 -11.36 -10.01 25.37
C VAL A 4 -10.40 -10.91 24.59
N LEU A 5 -10.40 -12.19 24.93
CA LEU A 5 -9.91 -13.25 24.06
C LEU A 5 -10.78 -13.18 22.80
N CYS A 6 -10.21 -12.65 21.71
CA CYS A 6 -10.76 -12.90 20.40
C CYS A 6 -10.97 -14.42 20.28
N PRO A 7 -12.18 -14.93 20.01
CA PRO A 7 -12.37 -16.34 19.87
C PRO A 7 -11.52 -16.79 18.68
N LEU A 8 -10.53 -17.64 18.94
CA LEU A 8 -9.96 -18.50 17.91
C LEU A 8 -11.13 -19.30 17.33
N ILE A 9 -11.73 -18.77 16.28
CA ILE A 9 -12.67 -19.51 15.46
C ILE A 9 -11.88 -20.69 14.95
N SER A 10 -12.26 -21.89 15.38
CA SER A 10 -11.73 -23.12 14.84
C SER A 10 -11.91 -23.04 13.33
N GLN A 11 -10.82 -22.90 12.62
CA GLN A 11 -10.80 -22.87 11.16
C GLN A 11 -11.38 -24.21 10.67
N ASN A 12 -12.65 -24.21 10.33
CA ASN A 12 -13.18 -25.19 9.40
C ASN A 12 -12.61 -24.82 8.04
N GLN A 13 -11.40 -25.31 7.78
CA GLN A 13 -10.72 -25.13 6.52
C GLN A 13 -11.61 -25.66 5.41
N LEU A 14 -11.85 -24.82 4.40
CA LEU A 14 -12.39 -25.20 3.11
C LEU A 14 -11.22 -25.38 2.12
N PRO A 15 -10.45 -26.47 2.17
CA PRO A 15 -9.46 -26.68 1.14
C PRO A 15 -10.18 -27.20 -0.10
N LEU A 16 -10.07 -26.48 -1.18
CA LEU A 16 -10.34 -27.07 -2.48
C LEU A 16 -9.18 -28.02 -2.77
N ALA A 17 -9.40 -29.33 -2.72
CA ALA A 17 -8.34 -30.31 -2.93
C ALA A 17 -7.71 -30.10 -4.31
N ASN A 18 -6.37 -29.97 -4.34
CA ASN A 18 -5.59 -29.67 -5.53
C ASN A 18 -6.12 -28.42 -6.30
N GLY A 19 -6.53 -27.40 -5.59
CA GLY A 19 -6.97 -26.14 -6.22
C GLY A 19 -5.85 -25.46 -7.02
N PHE A 20 -4.61 -25.65 -6.60
CA PHE A 20 -3.41 -25.13 -7.30
C PHE A 20 -3.02 -25.92 -8.55
N LEU A 21 -3.74 -26.96 -8.90
CA LEU A 21 -3.54 -27.77 -10.10
C LEU A 21 -2.09 -28.31 -10.27
N GLU A 22 -1.42 -28.61 -9.16
CA GLU A 22 -0.05 -29.10 -9.16
C GLU A 22 0.06 -30.64 -9.03
N ASP A 23 -0.91 -31.26 -8.35
CA ASP A 23 -0.92 -32.72 -8.10
C ASP A 23 -1.46 -33.48 -9.31
N ILE A 24 -0.63 -34.34 -9.87
CA ILE A 24 -0.97 -35.14 -11.07
C ILE A 24 -0.86 -36.62 -10.77
N GLU A 25 -1.86 -37.38 -11.22
CA GLU A 25 -1.85 -38.82 -11.25
C GLU A 25 -2.33 -39.32 -12.62
N ASN A 26 -1.59 -40.25 -13.23
CA ASN A 26 -1.88 -40.80 -14.55
C ASN A 26 -2.04 -39.73 -15.67
N ASN A 27 -1.29 -38.62 -15.56
CA ASN A 27 -1.35 -37.48 -16.49
C ASN A 27 -2.66 -36.66 -16.42
N GLU A 28 -3.37 -36.72 -15.29
CA GLU A 28 -4.58 -35.95 -15.00
C GLU A 28 -4.43 -35.25 -13.66
N PHE A 29 -5.05 -34.10 -13.48
CA PHE A 29 -5.09 -33.39 -12.19
C PHE A 29 -5.89 -34.15 -11.17
N GLN A 30 -5.28 -34.51 -10.07
CA GLN A 30 -5.98 -35.17 -8.96
C GLN A 30 -7.13 -34.31 -8.44
N TYR A 31 -8.23 -34.94 -8.05
CA TYR A 31 -9.44 -34.28 -7.52
C TYR A 31 -10.15 -33.31 -8.48
N TRP A 32 -9.83 -33.39 -9.78
CA TRP A 32 -10.53 -32.67 -10.83
C TRP A 32 -11.05 -33.65 -11.88
N SER A 33 -12.22 -33.36 -12.39
CA SER A 33 -12.76 -34.07 -13.54
C SER A 33 -13.11 -33.11 -14.66
N HIS A 34 -12.95 -33.60 -15.87
CA HIS A 34 -13.20 -32.86 -17.09
C HIS A 34 -14.23 -33.60 -17.92
N GLN A 35 -15.14 -32.85 -18.55
CA GLN A 35 -16.12 -33.48 -19.45
C GLN A 35 -16.22 -32.68 -20.77
N ALA A 36 -16.40 -33.46 -21.86
CA ALA A 36 -16.85 -33.00 -23.15
C ALA A 36 -17.82 -34.05 -23.67
N ASN A 37 -19.14 -33.75 -23.70
CA ASN A 37 -20.17 -34.71 -24.02
C ASN A 37 -21.35 -34.07 -24.77
N GLU A 38 -22.32 -34.85 -25.21
CA GLU A 38 -23.55 -34.41 -25.84
C GLU A 38 -23.32 -33.43 -27.03
N GLY A 39 -22.27 -33.70 -27.85
CA GLY A 39 -21.86 -32.86 -28.99
C GLY A 39 -20.87 -31.77 -28.64
N GLY A 40 -20.51 -31.64 -27.38
CA GLY A 40 -19.33 -30.84 -26.94
C GLY A 40 -18.05 -31.64 -27.19
N GLU A 41 -17.03 -31.00 -27.74
CA GLU A 41 -15.69 -31.55 -27.99
C GLU A 41 -14.63 -30.61 -27.46
N ALA A 42 -13.72 -31.15 -26.61
CA ALA A 42 -12.60 -30.41 -26.06
C ALA A 42 -11.42 -31.37 -25.77
N THR A 43 -10.21 -30.82 -25.82
CA THR A 43 -8.99 -31.51 -25.40
C THR A 43 -8.51 -30.87 -24.10
N TYR A 44 -8.35 -31.68 -23.06
CA TYR A 44 -7.78 -31.29 -21.77
C TYR A 44 -6.33 -31.76 -21.69
N SER A 45 -5.46 -30.90 -21.23
CA SER A 45 -4.03 -31.17 -21.10
C SER A 45 -3.40 -30.31 -19.98
N ILE A 46 -2.17 -30.67 -19.62
CA ILE A 46 -1.36 -29.93 -18.66
C ILE A 46 -0.48 -28.94 -19.41
N GLU A 47 -0.59 -27.65 -19.08
CA GLU A 47 0.34 -26.62 -19.54
C GLU A 47 1.54 -26.55 -18.59
N THR A 48 2.75 -26.38 -19.13
CA THR A 48 3.99 -26.31 -18.35
C THR A 48 4.94 -25.18 -18.76
N ASN A 49 4.59 -24.40 -19.80
CA ASN A 49 5.46 -23.36 -20.33
C ASN A 49 4.91 -21.95 -20.12
N ASP A 50 3.58 -21.80 -20.14
CA ASP A 50 2.89 -20.54 -20.04
C ASP A 50 2.02 -20.57 -18.77
N LEU A 51 2.62 -20.13 -17.66
CA LEU A 51 2.13 -20.33 -16.31
C LEU A 51 1.95 -18.98 -15.59
N VAL A 52 1.11 -18.96 -14.58
CA VAL A 52 1.05 -17.87 -13.62
C VAL A 52 2.22 -17.97 -12.64
N GLY A 53 2.69 -16.85 -12.09
CA GLY A 53 3.86 -16.80 -11.23
C GLY A 53 3.82 -17.79 -10.06
N GLY A 54 4.87 -18.57 -9.91
CA GLY A 54 5.03 -19.58 -8.87
C GLY A 54 4.41 -20.95 -9.15
N SER A 55 3.59 -21.10 -10.20
CA SER A 55 3.02 -22.39 -10.61
C SER A 55 4.00 -23.17 -11.50
N THR A 56 3.94 -24.50 -11.43
CA THR A 56 4.70 -25.39 -12.34
C THR A 56 3.80 -26.03 -13.41
N LYS A 57 2.48 -25.95 -13.23
CA LYS A 57 1.47 -26.51 -14.14
C LYS A 57 0.21 -25.67 -14.13
N ALA A 58 -0.56 -25.75 -15.21
CA ALA A 58 -1.89 -25.17 -15.30
C ALA A 58 -2.80 -26.07 -16.14
N LEU A 59 -4.10 -25.99 -15.92
CA LEU A 59 -5.07 -26.69 -16.75
C LEU A 59 -5.23 -25.96 -18.08
N LYS A 60 -5.06 -26.68 -19.18
CA LYS A 60 -5.33 -26.22 -20.53
C LYS A 60 -6.54 -26.95 -21.10
N CYS A 61 -7.54 -26.19 -21.61
CA CYS A 61 -8.73 -26.72 -22.25
C CYS A 61 -8.89 -26.11 -23.65
N GLU A 62 -8.64 -26.89 -24.68
CA GLU A 62 -8.88 -26.50 -26.08
C GLU A 62 -10.32 -26.89 -26.45
N VAL A 63 -11.20 -25.92 -26.64
CA VAL A 63 -12.62 -26.14 -26.93
C VAL A 63 -12.82 -26.13 -28.43
N HIS A 64 -13.19 -27.29 -29.00
CA HIS A 64 -13.40 -27.48 -30.43
C HIS A 64 -14.87 -27.27 -30.80
N SER A 65 -15.80 -27.72 -29.96
CA SER A 65 -17.25 -27.60 -30.15
C SER A 65 -17.95 -27.52 -28.80
N LEU A 66 -18.99 -26.69 -28.72
CA LEU A 66 -19.86 -26.63 -27.56
C LEU A 66 -21.06 -27.58 -27.78
N GLY A 67 -21.43 -28.42 -26.96
CA GLY A 67 -22.69 -29.16 -27.08
C GLY A 67 -23.92 -28.22 -27.04
N ALA A 68 -25.09 -28.81 -26.89
CA ALA A 68 -26.35 -28.06 -26.83
C ALA A 68 -26.46 -27.12 -25.61
N ASN A 69 -25.65 -27.35 -24.58
CA ASN A 69 -25.64 -26.59 -23.33
C ASN A 69 -24.21 -26.27 -22.88
N GLY A 70 -24.02 -25.14 -22.25
CA GLY A 70 -22.69 -24.67 -21.79
C GLY A 70 -21.95 -25.58 -20.79
N TRP A 71 -22.66 -26.47 -20.08
CA TRP A 71 -22.03 -27.42 -19.16
C TRP A 71 -21.47 -28.68 -19.84
N HIS A 72 -21.73 -28.90 -21.12
CA HIS A 72 -21.23 -30.06 -21.86
C HIS A 72 -19.71 -30.05 -22.00
N VAL A 73 -19.07 -28.88 -21.95
CA VAL A 73 -17.63 -28.72 -21.87
C VAL A 73 -17.28 -27.99 -20.56
N SER A 74 -16.72 -28.74 -19.61
CA SER A 74 -16.49 -28.16 -18.27
C SER A 74 -15.42 -28.91 -17.47
N SER A 75 -14.86 -28.21 -16.48
CA SER A 75 -13.99 -28.75 -15.44
C SER A 75 -14.65 -28.60 -14.09
N LYS A 76 -14.47 -29.58 -13.19
CA LYS A 76 -15.14 -29.63 -11.89
C LYS A 76 -14.22 -30.18 -10.82
N SER A 77 -14.22 -29.57 -9.62
CA SER A 77 -13.60 -30.15 -8.44
C SER A 77 -14.36 -31.40 -7.98
N GLU A 78 -13.66 -32.49 -7.64
CA GLU A 78 -14.32 -33.75 -7.22
C GLU A 78 -14.35 -33.92 -5.69
N TYR A 79 -13.45 -33.30 -4.94
CA TYR A 79 -13.49 -33.36 -3.49
C TYR A 79 -14.53 -32.36 -2.94
N PRO A 80 -15.51 -32.86 -2.14
CA PRO A 80 -16.55 -31.99 -1.62
C PRO A 80 -16.11 -31.17 -0.43
N PHE A 81 -16.78 -30.02 -0.23
CA PHE A 81 -16.58 -29.13 0.91
C PHE A 81 -17.95 -28.74 1.52
N GLU A 82 -17.90 -28.34 2.80
CA GLU A 82 -19.10 -27.94 3.56
C GLU A 82 -19.30 -26.41 3.41
N VAL A 83 -20.58 -25.98 3.28
CA VAL A 83 -21.01 -24.60 3.35
C VAL A 83 -22.26 -24.45 4.19
N ILE A 84 -22.47 -23.23 4.71
CA ILE A 84 -23.59 -22.89 5.60
C ILE A 84 -24.50 -21.87 4.89
N ALA A 85 -25.81 -22.12 4.87
CA ALA A 85 -26.80 -21.21 4.28
C ALA A 85 -26.71 -19.79 4.87
N GLY A 86 -26.82 -18.79 4.02
CA GLY A 86 -26.70 -17.37 4.37
C GLY A 86 -25.27 -16.85 4.51
N GLN A 87 -24.27 -17.73 4.51
CA GLN A 87 -22.87 -17.31 4.53
C GLN A 87 -22.36 -16.99 3.12
N LYS A 88 -21.40 -16.08 3.05
CA LYS A 88 -20.68 -15.75 1.84
C LYS A 88 -19.47 -16.67 1.68
N TYR A 89 -19.15 -17.00 0.43
CA TYR A 89 -17.94 -17.74 0.05
C TYR A 89 -17.39 -17.13 -1.24
N THR A 90 -16.10 -16.83 -1.25
CA THR A 90 -15.44 -16.26 -2.42
C THR A 90 -14.58 -17.32 -3.10
N VAL A 91 -14.81 -17.52 -4.41
CA VAL A 91 -13.95 -18.32 -5.27
C VAL A 91 -13.01 -17.39 -6.01
N THR A 92 -11.71 -17.68 -5.95
CA THR A 92 -10.68 -16.99 -6.74
C THR A 92 -9.95 -17.98 -7.63
N PHE A 93 -9.48 -17.53 -8.78
CA PHE A 93 -8.70 -18.35 -9.71
C PHE A 93 -7.91 -17.46 -10.67
N PHE A 94 -6.80 -17.97 -11.18
CA PHE A 94 -6.14 -17.37 -12.33
C PHE A 94 -6.65 -18.02 -13.61
N ALA A 95 -6.82 -17.20 -14.66
CA ALA A 95 -7.20 -17.68 -15.96
C ALA A 95 -6.72 -16.75 -17.07
N LYS A 96 -6.59 -17.33 -18.27
CA LYS A 96 -6.46 -16.59 -19.51
C LYS A 96 -7.08 -17.35 -20.68
N VAL A 97 -7.27 -16.70 -21.80
CA VAL A 97 -7.75 -17.31 -23.05
C VAL A 97 -6.75 -17.05 -24.16
N GLN A 98 -6.56 -18.04 -25.04
CA GLN A 98 -5.77 -17.92 -26.26
C GLN A 98 -6.65 -18.10 -27.48
N GLY A 99 -6.40 -17.30 -28.54
CA GLY A 99 -7.19 -17.30 -29.77
C GLY A 99 -8.24 -16.22 -29.85
N ALA A 100 -8.35 -15.36 -28.82
CA ALA A 100 -9.21 -14.19 -28.77
C ALA A 100 -8.75 -13.18 -27.73
N ASP A 101 -9.14 -11.92 -27.82
CA ASP A 101 -8.82 -10.88 -26.83
C ASP A 101 -9.49 -11.14 -25.48
N SER A 102 -10.73 -11.62 -25.50
CA SER A 102 -11.43 -12.06 -24.29
C SER A 102 -12.54 -13.06 -24.61
N ARG A 103 -12.88 -13.90 -23.64
CA ARG A 103 -13.99 -14.86 -23.72
C ARG A 103 -14.62 -15.07 -22.35
N GLN A 104 -15.90 -15.47 -22.37
CA GLN A 104 -16.60 -15.83 -21.13
C GLN A 104 -16.29 -17.26 -20.68
N VAL A 105 -16.11 -17.42 -19.37
CA VAL A 105 -16.27 -18.67 -18.65
C VAL A 105 -17.40 -18.50 -17.64
N LYS A 106 -18.16 -19.55 -17.36
CA LYS A 106 -19.13 -19.50 -16.27
C LYS A 106 -18.57 -20.23 -15.06
N LEU A 107 -18.26 -19.49 -14.01
CA LEU A 107 -17.97 -20.03 -12.70
C LEU A 107 -19.28 -20.49 -12.06
N VAL A 108 -19.32 -21.74 -11.60
CA VAL A 108 -20.51 -22.35 -11.01
C VAL A 108 -20.17 -22.90 -9.63
N PHE A 109 -20.93 -22.47 -8.66
CA PHE A 109 -20.99 -23.06 -7.33
C PHE A 109 -22.15 -24.09 -7.31
N GLN A 110 -21.83 -25.37 -7.25
CA GLN A 110 -22.80 -26.47 -7.36
C GLN A 110 -22.97 -27.18 -6.03
N SER A 111 -24.21 -27.24 -5.51
CA SER A 111 -24.63 -28.04 -4.38
C SER A 111 -25.26 -29.35 -4.83
N ASP A 112 -25.29 -30.36 -3.96
CA ASP A 112 -26.06 -31.60 -4.17
C ASP A 112 -27.54 -31.42 -3.85
N VAL A 113 -27.95 -30.30 -3.27
CA VAL A 113 -29.37 -29.97 -3.10
C VAL A 113 -30.00 -29.79 -4.47
N SER A 114 -31.03 -30.56 -4.76
CA SER A 114 -31.65 -30.67 -6.09
C SER A 114 -31.97 -29.30 -6.71
N GLY A 115 -31.37 -29.03 -7.86
CA GLY A 115 -31.55 -27.78 -8.61
C GLY A 115 -30.78 -26.58 -8.06
N SER A 116 -30.03 -26.76 -6.98
CA SER A 116 -29.26 -25.65 -6.39
C SER A 116 -27.89 -25.54 -7.02
N TYR A 117 -27.75 -24.59 -7.94
CA TYR A 117 -26.46 -24.10 -8.42
C TYR A 117 -26.54 -22.60 -8.63
N GLN A 118 -25.47 -21.90 -8.23
CA GLN A 118 -25.31 -20.48 -8.50
C GLN A 118 -24.20 -20.35 -9.54
N GLY A 119 -24.34 -19.42 -10.47
CA GLY A 119 -23.36 -19.29 -11.54
C GLY A 119 -23.18 -17.86 -11.98
N GLN A 120 -21.93 -17.46 -12.17
CA GLN A 120 -21.50 -16.14 -12.63
C GLN A 120 -20.73 -16.25 -13.94
N ASN A 121 -21.08 -15.43 -14.93
CA ASN A 121 -20.31 -15.30 -16.15
C ASN A 121 -19.16 -14.30 -15.93
N ILE A 122 -17.94 -14.74 -16.19
CA ILE A 122 -16.73 -13.95 -16.01
C ILE A 122 -16.05 -13.81 -17.38
N TRP A 123 -15.68 -12.59 -17.75
CA TRP A 123 -14.89 -12.32 -18.94
C TRP A 123 -13.40 -12.54 -18.63
N ILE A 124 -12.78 -13.47 -19.35
CA ILE A 124 -11.37 -13.81 -19.24
C ILE A 124 -10.63 -13.21 -20.41
N THR A 125 -9.52 -12.51 -20.15
CA THR A 125 -8.67 -11.86 -21.16
C THR A 125 -7.60 -12.81 -21.70
N ASN A 126 -6.81 -12.34 -22.68
CA ASN A 126 -5.73 -13.11 -23.27
C ASN A 126 -4.42 -13.10 -22.46
N GLU A 127 -4.39 -12.35 -21.35
CA GLU A 127 -3.31 -12.34 -20.40
C GLU A 127 -3.72 -13.07 -19.12
N TRP A 128 -2.77 -13.65 -18.40
CA TRP A 128 -3.02 -14.22 -17.09
C TRP A 128 -3.50 -13.13 -16.13
N GLN A 129 -4.70 -13.31 -15.58
CA GLN A 129 -5.28 -12.44 -14.58
C GLN A 129 -5.95 -13.24 -13.49
N ARG A 130 -6.01 -12.66 -12.30
CA ARG A 130 -6.78 -13.19 -11.19
C ARG A 130 -8.23 -12.74 -11.28
N TYR A 131 -9.12 -13.67 -11.10
CA TYR A 131 -10.56 -13.44 -11.07
C TYR A 131 -11.13 -13.90 -9.73
N SER A 132 -12.17 -13.22 -9.27
CA SER A 132 -12.88 -13.60 -8.06
C SER A 132 -14.37 -13.40 -8.21
N HIS A 133 -15.16 -14.19 -7.45
CA HIS A 133 -16.58 -13.95 -7.29
C HIS A 133 -17.07 -14.49 -5.95
N THR A 134 -17.88 -13.67 -5.27
CA THR A 134 -18.47 -14.01 -3.97
C THR A 134 -19.91 -14.49 -4.15
N PHE A 135 -20.20 -15.69 -3.64
CA PHE A 135 -21.53 -16.29 -3.61
C PHE A 135 -22.12 -16.18 -2.22
N THR A 136 -23.38 -15.74 -2.08
CA THR A 136 -24.15 -15.96 -0.84
C THR A 136 -24.88 -17.26 -0.98
N VAL A 137 -24.58 -18.24 -0.11
CA VAL A 137 -25.08 -19.60 -0.24
C VAL A 137 -26.53 -19.70 0.25
N GLU A 138 -27.41 -20.26 -0.55
CA GLU A 138 -28.84 -20.40 -0.22
C GLU A 138 -29.13 -21.60 0.67
N HIS A 139 -28.34 -22.67 0.56
CA HIS A 139 -28.57 -23.94 1.27
C HIS A 139 -27.30 -24.49 1.90
N SER A 140 -27.36 -24.92 3.15
CA SER A 140 -26.28 -25.67 3.78
C SER A 140 -26.14 -27.06 3.14
N SER A 141 -24.89 -27.46 2.87
CA SER A 141 -24.56 -28.77 2.29
C SER A 141 -23.10 -29.11 2.59
N ASP A 142 -22.77 -30.37 2.69
CA ASP A 142 -21.41 -30.92 2.82
C ASP A 142 -20.87 -31.49 1.51
N ASN A 143 -21.62 -31.32 0.41
CA ASN A 143 -21.30 -31.89 -0.88
C ASN A 143 -21.34 -30.84 -2.01
N ASN A 144 -20.51 -29.82 -1.87
CA ASN A 144 -20.43 -28.74 -2.85
C ASN A 144 -19.23 -28.92 -3.77
N ARG A 145 -19.26 -28.27 -4.92
CA ARG A 145 -18.24 -28.29 -5.96
C ARG A 145 -18.05 -26.92 -6.58
N VAL A 146 -16.85 -26.58 -6.94
CA VAL A 146 -16.54 -25.49 -7.87
C VAL A 146 -16.46 -26.06 -9.27
N ARG A 147 -17.09 -25.40 -10.23
CA ARG A 147 -17.11 -25.85 -11.61
C ARG A 147 -16.95 -24.70 -12.58
N PHE A 148 -16.24 -24.95 -13.68
CA PHE A 148 -16.06 -24.00 -14.81
C PHE A 148 -16.73 -24.56 -16.04
N TRP A 149 -17.66 -23.78 -16.62
CA TRP A 149 -18.27 -24.10 -17.91
C TRP A 149 -17.59 -23.23 -18.97
N TYR A 150 -17.03 -23.86 -19.99
CA TYR A 150 -16.37 -23.16 -21.08
C TYR A 150 -17.40 -22.75 -22.13
N MET A 151 -17.64 -21.46 -22.26
CA MET A 151 -18.85 -20.93 -22.91
C MET A 151 -18.68 -20.68 -24.39
N GLN A 152 -17.49 -20.88 -24.96
CA GLN A 152 -17.24 -20.57 -26.38
C GLN A 152 -16.26 -21.58 -26.99
N SER A 153 -16.46 -21.87 -28.30
CA SER A 153 -15.57 -22.75 -29.08
C SER A 153 -14.50 -21.99 -29.84
N ASP A 154 -13.57 -22.75 -30.40
CA ASP A 154 -12.44 -22.29 -31.22
C ASP A 154 -11.47 -21.39 -30.43
N VAL A 155 -11.33 -21.64 -29.13
CA VAL A 155 -10.42 -20.95 -28.21
C VAL A 155 -9.85 -21.94 -27.21
N THR A 156 -8.69 -21.58 -26.65
CA THR A 156 -8.06 -22.33 -25.55
C THR A 156 -8.19 -21.54 -24.26
N TYR A 157 -8.74 -22.16 -23.22
CA TYR A 157 -8.77 -21.63 -21.87
C TYR A 157 -7.64 -22.22 -21.06
N PHE A 158 -7.07 -21.39 -20.21
CA PHE A 158 -6.13 -21.80 -19.19
C PHE A 158 -6.69 -21.43 -17.83
N LEU A 159 -6.49 -22.32 -16.83
CA LEU A 159 -7.00 -22.16 -15.48
C LEU A 159 -5.95 -22.63 -14.48
N ASP A 160 -5.78 -21.87 -13.40
CA ASP A 160 -4.85 -22.20 -12.35
C ASP A 160 -5.26 -21.57 -11.00
N GLU A 161 -4.62 -22.00 -9.92
CA GLU A 161 -4.74 -21.47 -8.55
C GLU A 161 -6.20 -21.22 -8.11
N VAL A 162 -7.05 -22.19 -8.29
CA VAL A 162 -8.45 -22.13 -7.85
C VAL A 162 -8.54 -22.31 -6.34
N SER A 163 -9.12 -21.36 -5.65
CA SER A 163 -9.35 -21.45 -4.20
C SER A 163 -10.74 -20.99 -3.82
N ILE A 164 -11.24 -21.46 -2.68
CA ILE A 164 -12.48 -20.98 -2.08
C ILE A 164 -12.22 -20.62 -0.62
N SER A 165 -12.77 -19.52 -0.17
CA SER A 165 -12.63 -19.01 1.20
C SER A 165 -13.97 -18.53 1.75
N PRO A 166 -14.19 -18.57 3.08
CA PRO A 166 -15.37 -17.97 3.68
C PRO A 166 -15.30 -16.44 3.64
N GLY A 167 -16.44 -15.79 3.58
CA GLY A 167 -16.59 -14.34 3.58
C GLY A 167 -16.23 -13.65 2.26
N ASP A 168 -16.17 -12.34 2.32
CA ASP A 168 -15.54 -11.51 1.29
C ASP A 168 -14.02 -11.70 1.32
N ARG A 169 -13.32 -11.33 0.25
CA ARG A 169 -11.88 -11.58 0.13
C ARG A 169 -11.11 -10.35 -0.29
N ILE A 170 -9.96 -10.16 0.33
CA ILE A 170 -8.93 -9.22 -0.06
C ILE A 170 -7.85 -9.99 -0.80
N THR A 171 -7.56 -9.53 -2.01
CA THR A 171 -6.55 -10.10 -2.90
C THR A 171 -5.48 -9.07 -3.19
N PHE A 172 -4.25 -9.51 -3.43
CA PHE A 172 -3.15 -8.68 -3.90
C PHE A 172 -2.14 -9.52 -4.70
N GLN A 173 -1.35 -8.85 -5.52
CA GLN A 173 -0.41 -9.49 -6.44
C GLN A 173 0.97 -8.83 -6.30
N PRO A 174 1.87 -9.39 -5.48
CA PRO A 174 3.20 -8.83 -5.23
C PRO A 174 4.07 -8.68 -6.48
N GLU A 175 3.83 -9.51 -7.49
CA GLU A 175 4.51 -9.48 -8.80
C GLU A 175 4.04 -8.34 -9.70
N GLU A 176 2.85 -7.79 -9.50
CA GLU A 176 2.31 -6.66 -10.26
C GLU A 176 2.67 -5.34 -9.57
N LYS A 177 3.91 -4.91 -9.74
CA LYS A 177 4.43 -3.66 -9.19
C LYS A 177 4.06 -2.46 -10.06
N HIS A 178 3.70 -1.37 -9.40
CA HIS A 178 3.38 -0.08 -10.00
C HIS A 178 4.43 0.97 -9.62
N GLN A 179 4.00 2.20 -9.31
CA GLN A 179 4.92 3.26 -8.91
C GLN A 179 5.62 2.96 -7.58
N THR A 180 6.83 3.49 -7.46
CA THR A 180 7.64 3.45 -6.24
C THR A 180 7.25 4.60 -5.31
N VAL A 181 7.28 4.36 -4.01
CA VAL A 181 6.97 5.33 -2.97
C VAL A 181 8.18 6.23 -2.72
N ASP A 182 8.00 7.55 -2.83
CA ASP A 182 8.99 8.55 -2.44
C ASP A 182 8.92 8.86 -0.94
N GLY A 183 7.71 8.89 -0.38
CA GLY A 183 7.57 9.05 1.06
C GLY A 183 6.27 9.66 1.57
N PHE A 184 6.32 9.95 2.88
CA PHE A 184 5.24 10.57 3.63
C PHE A 184 5.76 11.72 4.48
N GLY A 185 4.91 12.74 4.70
CA GLY A 185 5.29 13.90 5.48
C GLY A 185 4.16 14.85 5.78
N ALA A 186 4.53 16.06 6.23
CA ALA A 186 3.60 17.15 6.40
C ALA A 186 4.31 18.52 6.31
N GLY A 187 3.52 19.60 6.41
CA GLY A 187 4.05 20.95 6.38
C GLY A 187 4.45 21.49 7.75
N ILE A 188 5.55 22.24 7.80
CA ILE A 188 5.85 23.27 8.81
C ILE A 188 5.53 24.60 8.15
N LYS A 189 4.36 25.14 8.34
CA LYS A 189 3.95 26.30 7.57
C LYS A 189 3.60 27.50 8.47
N ARG A 190 2.41 27.48 9.00
CA ARG A 190 1.92 28.54 9.86
C ARG A 190 2.04 28.12 11.32
N ARG A 191 2.15 29.13 12.22
CA ARG A 191 2.10 28.92 13.66
C ARG A 191 3.30 28.16 14.27
N THR A 192 4.43 28.10 13.57
CA THR A 192 5.68 27.61 14.18
C THR A 192 6.04 28.49 15.38
N GLU A 193 5.84 29.81 15.28
CA GLU A 193 6.00 30.74 16.39
C GLU A 193 5.15 30.41 17.62
N ASP A 194 3.94 29.86 17.43
CA ASP A 194 3.06 29.48 18.56
C ASP A 194 3.65 28.29 19.32
N LEU A 195 4.31 27.36 18.64
CA LEU A 195 5.04 26.27 19.27
C LEU A 195 6.30 26.76 20.02
N TYR A 196 7.03 27.74 19.44
CA TYR A 196 8.31 28.19 19.95
C TYR A 196 8.21 29.20 21.09
N VAL A 197 7.02 29.70 21.42
CA VAL A 197 6.77 30.46 22.66
C VAL A 197 6.41 29.57 23.85
N LEU A 198 6.22 28.27 23.65
CA LEU A 198 5.97 27.29 24.70
C LEU A 198 7.28 26.95 25.45
N ASN A 199 7.16 26.30 26.60
CA ASN A 199 8.36 25.80 27.29
C ASN A 199 9.02 24.66 26.51
N ASP A 200 10.33 24.56 26.57
CA ASP A 200 11.13 23.63 25.78
C ASP A 200 10.67 22.17 25.94
N SER A 201 10.39 21.71 27.17
CA SER A 201 9.98 20.33 27.40
C SER A 201 8.64 19.97 26.75
N PHE A 202 7.72 20.91 26.67
CA PHE A 202 6.43 20.68 26.00
C PHE A 202 6.57 20.72 24.48
N ARG A 203 7.38 21.67 23.97
CA ARG A 203 7.74 21.73 22.55
C ARG A 203 8.42 20.43 22.10
N GLU A 204 9.42 19.97 22.82
CA GLU A 204 10.13 18.73 22.51
C GLU A 204 9.20 17.51 22.43
N GLN A 205 8.16 17.44 23.28
CA GLN A 205 7.16 16.36 23.19
C GLN A 205 6.36 16.42 21.89
N ILE A 206 5.94 17.62 21.46
CA ILE A 206 5.21 17.78 20.19
C ILE A 206 6.11 17.41 19.01
N GLU A 207 7.37 17.89 19.01
CA GLU A 207 8.35 17.59 17.98
C GLU A 207 8.69 16.07 17.93
N GLN A 208 8.73 15.39 19.07
CA GLN A 208 8.90 13.93 19.17
C GLN A 208 7.76 13.19 18.45
N TYR A 209 6.51 13.59 18.65
CA TYR A 209 5.40 12.99 17.93
C TYR A 209 5.50 13.24 16.42
N CYS A 210 5.88 14.45 16.01
CA CYS A 210 5.93 14.83 14.59
C CYS A 210 7.11 14.18 13.82
N PHE A 211 8.29 14.15 14.40
CA PHE A 211 9.53 13.87 13.67
C PHE A 211 10.17 12.53 14.02
N ASN A 212 9.86 11.98 15.19
CA ASN A 212 10.37 10.68 15.63
C ASN A 212 9.32 9.58 15.52
N ASP A 213 8.15 9.76 16.15
CA ASP A 213 7.13 8.71 16.25
C ASP A 213 6.41 8.43 14.91
N LEU A 214 6.29 9.41 14.03
CA LEU A 214 5.72 9.24 12.68
C LEU A 214 6.69 8.66 11.65
N GLU A 215 8.00 8.64 11.93
CA GLU A 215 9.03 8.11 11.03
C GLU A 215 8.94 8.63 9.58
N VAL A 216 8.48 9.86 9.40
CA VAL A 216 8.34 10.52 8.09
C VAL A 216 9.69 10.89 7.49
N ASN A 217 9.74 10.98 6.16
CA ASN A 217 10.95 11.34 5.41
C ASN A 217 10.78 12.57 4.52
N MET A 218 9.65 13.29 4.64
CA MET A 218 9.35 14.49 3.86
C MET A 218 8.92 15.64 4.76
N ILE A 219 9.38 16.86 4.43
CA ILE A 219 9.00 18.08 5.13
C ILE A 219 8.81 19.21 4.13
N ARG A 220 7.74 20.01 4.28
CA ARG A 220 7.41 21.15 3.41
C ARG A 220 7.25 22.40 4.24
N PHE A 221 7.84 23.52 3.78
CA PHE A 221 7.81 24.80 4.50
C PHE A 221 7.78 25.98 3.55
N PHE A 222 7.51 27.19 4.10
CA PHE A 222 7.33 28.39 3.29
C PHE A 222 8.63 29.03 2.82
N VAL A 223 8.63 29.44 1.54
CA VAL A 223 9.45 30.52 1.01
C VAL A 223 8.68 31.83 1.21
N TYR A 224 9.06 32.63 2.19
CA TYR A 224 8.34 33.85 2.52
C TYR A 224 8.62 34.96 1.52
N HIS A 225 7.55 35.58 1.01
CA HIS A 225 7.57 36.67 0.03
C HIS A 225 8.39 37.91 0.44
N ASP A 226 8.59 38.11 1.73
CA ASP A 226 9.32 39.27 2.29
C ASP A 226 10.77 38.95 2.68
N LEU A 227 11.31 37.83 2.18
CA LEU A 227 12.76 37.56 2.21
C LEU A 227 13.51 38.63 1.42
N GLU A 228 12.92 39.11 0.33
CA GLU A 228 13.40 40.23 -0.48
C GLU A 228 12.31 41.30 -0.51
N PRO A 229 12.28 42.24 0.46
CA PRO A 229 11.17 43.17 0.63
C PRO A 229 11.13 44.26 -0.47
N GLU A 230 12.26 44.57 -1.07
CA GLU A 230 12.43 45.50 -2.19
C GLU A 230 13.46 44.86 -3.15
N ASN A 231 13.39 45.19 -4.45
CA ASN A 231 14.39 44.72 -5.43
C ASN A 231 15.79 45.15 -5.02
N ASP A 232 16.73 44.26 -4.97
CA ASP A 232 18.10 44.52 -4.56
C ASP A 232 18.87 45.31 -5.62
N ASN A 233 18.60 45.05 -6.93
CA ASN A 233 19.17 45.71 -8.07
C ASN A 233 18.40 45.39 -9.38
N ASP A 234 18.84 45.93 -10.53
CA ASP A 234 18.18 45.73 -11.84
C ASP A 234 18.78 44.55 -12.66
N ASP A 235 19.74 43.79 -12.11
CA ASP A 235 20.42 42.70 -12.81
C ASP A 235 20.03 41.35 -12.14
N PRO A 236 19.08 40.56 -12.70
CA PRO A 236 18.61 39.30 -12.09
C PRO A 236 19.69 38.20 -11.98
N TYR A 237 20.93 38.52 -12.36
CA TYR A 237 22.07 37.60 -12.22
C TYR A 237 23.10 38.09 -11.18
N SER A 238 22.81 39.15 -10.44
CA SER A 238 23.72 39.82 -9.49
C SER A 238 23.05 40.06 -8.13
N LEU A 239 22.92 39.01 -7.31
CA LEU A 239 22.29 39.06 -5.99
C LEU A 239 23.11 39.92 -4.98
N ASP A 240 22.49 40.89 -4.33
CA ASP A 240 22.99 41.55 -3.11
C ASP A 240 22.42 40.93 -1.86
N GLU A 241 23.06 39.88 -1.30
CA GLU A 241 22.63 39.17 -0.10
C GLU A 241 22.39 40.07 1.11
N SER A 242 22.95 41.30 1.13
CA SER A 242 22.76 42.24 2.24
C SER A 242 21.36 42.86 2.29
N GLN A 243 20.59 42.75 1.21
CA GLN A 243 19.21 43.24 1.11
C GLN A 243 18.17 42.19 1.52
N LEU A 244 18.60 40.92 1.76
CA LEU A 244 17.70 39.86 2.14
C LEU A 244 17.36 39.92 3.64
N ASP A 245 16.06 39.76 3.95
CA ASP A 245 15.52 39.78 5.32
C ASP A 245 15.18 38.36 5.82
N TRP A 246 16.09 37.74 6.54
CA TRP A 246 15.96 36.41 7.07
C TRP A 246 15.18 36.32 8.41
N THR A 247 14.62 37.44 8.89
CA THR A 247 13.97 37.55 10.20
C THR A 247 12.90 36.47 10.45
N ARG A 248 12.17 36.05 9.39
CA ARG A 248 11.16 35.00 9.56
C ARG A 248 11.74 33.61 9.84
N TYR A 249 12.93 33.36 9.36
CA TYR A 249 13.61 32.08 9.55
C TYR A 249 14.47 32.06 10.82
N ASP A 250 14.95 33.24 11.25
CA ASP A 250 15.79 33.40 12.44
C ASP A 250 14.99 33.17 13.75
N SER A 251 15.74 32.95 14.84
CA SER A 251 15.18 32.70 16.19
C SER A 251 15.35 33.96 17.07
N ASP A 252 14.75 35.10 16.66
CA ASP A 252 14.76 36.34 17.46
C ASP A 252 13.45 36.52 18.24
N PRO A 253 13.42 36.24 19.57
CA PRO A 253 12.20 36.38 20.39
C PRO A 253 11.72 37.82 20.55
N ASN A 254 12.54 38.82 20.15
CA ASN A 254 12.14 40.23 20.21
C ASN A 254 11.50 40.73 18.91
N SER A 255 11.54 39.93 17.86
CA SER A 255 10.91 40.25 16.57
C SER A 255 9.57 39.59 16.42
N TRP A 256 8.53 40.40 16.23
CA TRP A 256 7.18 39.90 15.93
C TRP A 256 7.07 39.18 14.55
N ARG A 257 8.07 39.37 13.69
CA ARG A 257 8.13 38.75 12.36
C ARG A 257 8.75 37.35 12.38
N THR A 258 9.48 37.01 13.42
CA THR A 258 10.12 35.69 13.55
C THR A 258 9.07 34.58 13.52
N ARG A 259 9.40 33.51 12.77
CA ARG A 259 8.61 32.27 12.67
C ARG A 259 9.41 31.04 13.07
N TYR A 260 10.66 31.21 13.50
CA TYR A 260 11.54 30.15 13.98
C TYR A 260 11.75 28.97 13.01
N VAL A 261 11.55 29.19 11.69
CA VAL A 261 11.53 28.09 10.72
C VAL A 261 12.89 27.40 10.62
N GLY A 262 13.99 28.15 10.67
CA GLY A 262 15.34 27.58 10.64
C GLY A 262 15.60 26.63 11.82
N GLU A 263 15.25 27.08 13.03
CA GLU A 263 15.38 26.28 14.26
C GLU A 263 14.44 25.04 14.23
N ALA A 264 13.20 25.23 13.78
CA ALA A 264 12.23 24.13 13.66
C ALA A 264 12.71 23.05 12.71
N LEU A 265 13.31 23.40 11.57
CA LEU A 265 13.90 22.46 10.64
C LEU A 265 15.11 21.76 11.26
N GLN A 266 16.02 22.49 11.92
CA GLN A 266 17.17 21.89 12.61
C GLN A 266 16.74 20.90 13.69
N ASN A 267 15.71 21.24 14.47
CA ASN A 267 15.13 20.34 15.48
C ASN A 267 14.51 19.11 14.83
N ALA A 268 13.74 19.29 13.74
CA ALA A 268 13.16 18.18 12.98
C ALA A 268 14.26 17.20 12.52
N PHE A 269 15.35 17.70 11.95
CA PHE A 269 16.50 16.87 11.55
C PHE A 269 17.16 16.15 12.73
N SER A 270 17.29 16.82 13.88
CA SER A 270 17.94 16.24 15.05
C SER A 270 17.10 15.14 15.72
N GLN A 271 15.78 15.18 15.57
CA GLN A 271 14.83 14.26 16.19
C GLN A 271 14.38 13.14 15.25
N SER A 272 14.47 13.33 13.93
CA SER A 272 14.12 12.31 12.97
C SER A 272 15.03 11.09 13.07
N ILE A 273 14.43 9.89 13.10
CA ILE A 273 15.19 8.62 13.14
C ILE A 273 15.87 8.34 11.80
N ASN A 274 15.20 8.68 10.69
CA ASN A 274 15.64 8.31 9.34
C ASN A 274 16.20 9.49 8.53
N GLY A 275 16.14 10.72 9.07
CA GLY A 275 16.39 11.95 8.30
C GLY A 275 15.23 12.30 7.37
N PHE A 276 15.44 13.31 6.52
CA PHE A 276 14.48 13.69 5.49
C PHE A 276 15.13 13.55 4.11
N ASP A 277 14.49 12.72 3.26
CA ASP A 277 14.90 12.56 1.86
C ASP A 277 14.45 13.75 1.02
N HIS A 278 13.28 14.33 1.36
CA HIS A 278 12.69 15.42 0.60
C HIS A 278 12.35 16.61 1.50
N ILE A 279 13.00 17.73 1.20
CA ILE A 279 12.87 19.01 1.90
C ILE A 279 12.37 20.01 0.88
N ILE A 280 11.11 20.46 1.02
CA ILE A 280 10.39 21.19 -0.01
C ILE A 280 10.17 22.63 0.42
N GLY A 281 10.79 23.57 -0.31
CA GLY A 281 10.49 24.99 -0.21
C GLY A 281 9.26 25.33 -1.06
N ASN A 282 8.22 25.93 -0.47
CA ASN A 282 6.98 26.27 -1.15
C ASN A 282 6.72 27.77 -1.15
N CYS A 283 6.60 28.39 -2.32
CA CYS A 283 6.33 29.81 -2.47
C CYS A 283 4.83 30.08 -2.70
N ASN A 284 4.17 30.67 -1.69
CA ASN A 284 2.76 31.04 -1.83
C ASN A 284 2.58 32.31 -2.70
N SER A 285 3.53 33.22 -2.64
CA SER A 285 3.49 34.47 -3.37
C SER A 285 4.89 34.97 -3.65
N ALA A 286 5.13 35.47 -4.86
CA ALA A 286 6.29 36.29 -5.14
C ALA A 286 6.30 37.55 -4.26
N PRO A 287 7.48 38.23 -4.09
CA PRO A 287 7.57 39.55 -3.47
C PRO A 287 6.56 40.52 -4.04
N ALA A 288 6.03 41.43 -3.20
CA ALA A 288 4.97 42.36 -3.60
C ALA A 288 5.40 43.28 -4.79
N TRP A 289 6.66 43.67 -4.85
CA TRP A 289 7.22 44.50 -5.92
C TRP A 289 7.27 43.78 -7.28
N LEU A 290 7.28 42.44 -7.30
CA LEU A 290 7.22 41.61 -8.53
C LEU A 290 5.79 41.32 -9.00
N LYS A 291 4.77 41.77 -8.28
CA LYS A 291 3.38 41.38 -8.59
C LYS A 291 2.58 42.52 -9.21
N THR A 292 1.68 42.16 -10.11
CA THR A 292 0.80 43.10 -10.84
C THR A 292 -0.14 43.90 -9.95
N ASN A 293 -0.52 43.32 -8.78
CA ASN A 293 -1.34 44.02 -7.78
C ASN A 293 -0.55 44.76 -6.70
N GLY A 294 0.80 44.69 -6.72
CA GLY A 294 1.67 45.32 -5.72
C GLY A 294 1.46 44.78 -4.29
N GLN A 295 0.88 43.60 -4.13
CA GLN A 295 0.55 42.99 -2.83
C GLN A 295 0.98 41.52 -2.80
N HIS A 296 1.42 41.05 -1.66
CA HIS A 296 1.70 39.61 -1.45
C HIS A 296 0.44 38.75 -1.31
N ASN A 297 -0.72 39.34 -1.06
CA ASN A 297 -2.00 38.68 -0.88
C ASN A 297 -3.02 39.00 -1.99
N GLY A 298 -4.19 38.34 -1.96
CA GLY A 298 -5.29 38.61 -2.89
C GLY A 298 -4.97 38.29 -4.35
N GLY A 299 -4.25 37.22 -4.60
CA GLY A 299 -3.91 36.77 -5.95
C GLY A 299 -2.90 37.70 -6.65
N GLY A 300 -3.22 38.10 -7.90
CA GLY A 300 -2.26 38.79 -8.81
C GLY A 300 -1.28 37.80 -9.44
N THR A 301 -0.56 38.24 -10.47
CA THR A 301 0.47 37.46 -11.16
C THR A 301 1.77 38.26 -11.23
N LEU A 302 2.83 37.67 -11.73
CA LEU A 302 4.09 38.43 -11.95
C LEU A 302 3.89 39.58 -12.91
N ILE A 303 4.63 40.65 -12.70
CA ILE A 303 4.77 41.73 -13.71
C ILE A 303 5.42 41.16 -14.96
N SER A 304 5.15 41.78 -16.11
CA SER A 304 5.72 41.32 -17.39
C SER A 304 7.26 41.39 -17.35
N GLY A 305 7.92 40.26 -17.58
CA GLY A 305 9.37 40.14 -17.57
C GLY A 305 9.97 39.91 -16.17
N GLY A 306 9.14 39.72 -15.14
CA GLY A 306 9.60 39.48 -13.77
C GLY A 306 10.09 38.07 -13.47
N GLU A 307 10.03 37.12 -14.45
CA GLU A 307 10.36 35.70 -14.24
C GLU A 307 11.83 35.49 -13.85
N SER A 308 12.73 36.30 -14.38
CA SER A 308 14.17 36.19 -14.08
C SER A 308 14.50 36.66 -12.66
N GLU A 309 13.91 37.77 -12.21
CA GLU A 309 14.01 38.26 -10.84
C GLU A 309 13.38 37.30 -9.85
N PHE A 310 12.23 36.75 -10.21
CA PHE A 310 11.59 35.73 -9.35
C PHE A 310 12.45 34.47 -9.22
N SER A 311 13.11 34.05 -10.29
CA SER A 311 14.04 32.93 -10.24
C SER A 311 15.29 33.22 -9.40
N GLU A 312 15.80 34.50 -9.42
CA GLU A 312 16.86 34.91 -8.52
C GLU A 312 16.45 34.83 -7.05
N PHE A 313 15.28 35.38 -6.72
CA PHE A 313 14.71 35.33 -5.38
C PHE A 313 14.65 33.88 -4.86
N LEU A 314 14.19 32.92 -5.67
CA LEU A 314 14.11 31.51 -5.28
C LEU A 314 15.49 30.86 -5.09
N VAL A 315 16.47 31.21 -5.95
CA VAL A 315 17.86 30.73 -5.81
C VAL A 315 18.54 31.36 -4.59
N ALA A 316 18.28 32.65 -4.31
CA ALA A 316 18.75 33.34 -3.10
C ALA A 316 18.25 32.62 -1.82
N PHE A 317 16.96 32.20 -1.81
CA PHE A 317 16.39 31.43 -0.74
C PHE A 317 17.12 30.08 -0.57
N LEU A 318 17.30 29.31 -1.64
CA LEU A 318 17.96 28.00 -1.61
C LEU A 318 19.38 28.07 -1.02
N ASN A 319 20.20 29.00 -1.56
CA ASN A 319 21.55 29.21 -1.08
C ASN A 319 21.61 29.67 0.40
N GLY A 320 20.68 30.52 0.79
CA GLY A 320 20.61 31.02 2.15
C GLY A 320 20.18 29.97 3.18
N MET A 321 19.26 29.08 2.82
CA MET A 321 18.86 27.97 3.69
C MET A 321 20.04 27.05 3.98
N GLU A 322 20.84 26.72 2.98
CA GLU A 322 22.05 25.91 3.14
C GLU A 322 23.12 26.67 3.94
N SER A 323 23.49 27.86 3.54
CA SER A 323 24.61 28.61 4.14
C SER A 323 24.34 29.10 5.56
N ARG A 324 23.09 29.46 5.90
CA ARG A 324 22.74 30.02 7.23
C ARG A 324 22.27 28.95 8.22
N TYR A 325 21.51 27.96 7.77
CA TYR A 325 20.88 26.98 8.66
C TYR A 325 21.41 25.56 8.46
N GLY A 326 22.24 25.31 7.43
CA GLY A 326 22.72 23.97 7.08
C GLY A 326 21.62 23.08 6.51
N ILE A 327 20.58 23.66 5.94
CA ILE A 327 19.43 22.96 5.39
C ILE A 327 19.54 22.92 3.86
N GLU A 328 19.85 21.75 3.33
CA GLU A 328 19.83 21.48 1.90
C GLU A 328 18.40 21.21 1.43
N VAL A 329 17.79 22.20 0.78
CA VAL A 329 16.45 22.04 0.18
C VAL A 329 16.58 21.15 -1.05
N THR A 330 15.75 20.13 -1.20
CA THR A 330 15.85 19.15 -2.29
C THR A 330 14.78 19.36 -3.38
N ALA A 331 13.75 20.17 -3.08
CA ALA A 331 12.71 20.50 -4.03
C ALA A 331 12.14 21.89 -3.80
N ILE A 332 11.70 22.55 -4.87
CA ILE A 332 11.14 23.90 -4.84
C ILE A 332 9.82 23.97 -5.59
N SER A 333 8.80 24.55 -4.96
CA SER A 333 7.52 24.88 -5.60
C SER A 333 7.43 26.40 -5.80
N PRO A 334 7.47 26.91 -7.03
CA PRO A 334 7.42 28.36 -7.29
C PRO A 334 6.04 28.97 -7.11
N THR A 335 4.99 28.14 -7.01
CA THR A 335 3.60 28.55 -6.80
C THR A 335 2.92 27.67 -5.78
N ASN A 336 1.82 28.18 -5.20
CA ASN A 336 0.88 27.42 -4.37
C ASN A 336 -0.54 27.80 -4.77
N GLU A 337 -1.35 26.79 -5.10
CA GLU A 337 -2.76 26.93 -5.47
C GLU A 337 -3.02 28.00 -6.56
N PRO A 338 -2.28 27.98 -7.69
CA PRO A 338 -2.43 28.99 -8.74
C PRO A 338 -3.83 28.97 -9.38
N ASP A 339 -4.57 27.90 -9.21
CA ASP A 339 -5.96 27.67 -9.66
C ASP A 339 -7.02 28.19 -8.67
N TYR A 340 -6.63 28.75 -7.51
CA TYR A 340 -7.54 29.14 -6.45
C TYR A 340 -7.29 30.57 -5.95
N GLU A 341 -8.30 31.44 -6.07
CA GLU A 341 -8.21 32.83 -5.63
C GLU A 341 -8.58 32.95 -4.14
N VAL A 342 -7.67 33.51 -3.35
CA VAL A 342 -7.82 33.70 -1.90
C VAL A 342 -7.39 35.10 -1.48
N SER A 343 -7.87 35.54 -0.29
CA SER A 343 -7.58 36.87 0.27
C SER A 343 -6.27 36.95 1.07
N TYR A 344 -5.67 35.81 1.37
CA TYR A 344 -4.39 35.72 2.06
C TYR A 344 -3.23 35.64 1.07
N GLU A 345 -2.02 35.36 1.56
CA GLU A 345 -0.80 35.23 0.76
C GLU A 345 -0.98 34.24 -0.40
N SER A 346 -0.93 34.74 -1.62
CA SER A 346 -1.25 33.96 -2.82
C SER A 346 -0.79 34.66 -4.10
N MET A 347 -0.56 33.87 -5.13
CA MET A 347 -0.26 34.32 -6.49
C MET A 347 -1.02 33.43 -7.49
N ASN A 348 -1.93 34.05 -8.26
CA ASN A 348 -2.65 33.34 -9.31
C ASN A 348 -1.86 33.42 -10.62
N THR A 349 -1.63 32.28 -11.24
CA THR A 349 -0.95 32.20 -12.53
C THR A 349 -1.77 31.34 -13.47
N THR A 350 -1.85 31.74 -14.74
CA THR A 350 -2.36 30.86 -15.78
C THR A 350 -1.33 29.78 -16.13
N PRO A 351 -1.72 28.66 -16.77
CA PRO A 351 -0.76 27.66 -17.25
C PRO A 351 0.37 28.25 -18.12
N SER A 352 0.06 29.28 -18.93
CA SER A 352 1.07 29.94 -19.79
C SER A 352 2.06 30.79 -18.99
N GLU A 353 1.59 31.53 -17.99
CA GLU A 353 2.47 32.34 -17.09
C GLU A 353 3.34 31.41 -16.26
N LEU A 354 2.75 30.35 -15.68
CA LEU A 354 3.50 29.35 -14.92
C LEU A 354 4.55 28.65 -15.79
N SER A 355 4.24 28.33 -17.05
CA SER A 355 5.21 27.78 -18.00
C SER A 355 6.44 28.69 -18.18
N SER A 356 6.23 30.00 -18.25
CA SER A 356 7.33 30.97 -18.37
C SER A 356 8.21 31.02 -17.12
N ILE A 357 7.58 30.98 -15.93
CA ILE A 357 8.27 30.89 -14.64
C ILE A 357 9.15 29.66 -14.58
N LEU A 358 8.59 28.48 -14.91
CA LEU A 358 9.27 27.19 -14.81
C LEU A 358 10.48 27.08 -15.73
N ILE A 359 10.37 27.55 -16.98
CA ILE A 359 11.51 27.59 -17.92
C ILE A 359 12.63 28.46 -17.37
N ASN A 360 12.30 29.66 -16.86
CA ASN A 360 13.29 30.58 -16.28
C ASN A 360 13.94 29.99 -15.03
N LEU A 361 13.14 29.41 -14.12
CA LEU A 361 13.64 28.79 -12.89
C LEU A 361 14.58 27.62 -13.20
N ASN A 362 14.19 26.70 -14.09
CA ASN A 362 15.01 25.56 -14.48
C ASN A 362 16.36 26.00 -15.04
N ALA A 363 16.35 27.01 -15.95
CA ALA A 363 17.59 27.59 -16.50
C ALA A 363 18.44 28.24 -15.40
N ARG A 364 17.82 28.95 -14.46
CA ARG A 364 18.51 29.62 -13.35
C ARG A 364 19.16 28.61 -12.38
N LEU A 365 18.42 27.54 -11.98
CA LEU A 365 18.97 26.49 -11.15
C LEU A 365 20.18 25.82 -11.78
N SER A 366 20.10 25.47 -13.07
CA SER A 366 21.23 24.89 -13.81
C SER A 366 22.44 25.81 -13.87
N ASN A 367 22.22 27.11 -14.15
CA ASN A 367 23.32 28.10 -14.20
C ASN A 367 23.95 28.38 -12.83
N SER A 368 23.23 28.10 -11.75
CA SER A 368 23.69 28.25 -10.35
C SER A 368 24.31 26.97 -9.75
N GLY A 369 24.37 25.88 -10.52
CA GLY A 369 24.85 24.56 -10.02
C GLY A 369 23.89 23.89 -9.07
N LEU A 370 22.60 24.22 -9.16
CA LEU A 370 21.49 23.69 -8.34
C LEU A 370 20.58 22.78 -9.17
N ASP A 371 21.08 22.15 -10.20
CA ASP A 371 20.37 21.24 -11.11
C ASP A 371 19.91 19.93 -10.43
N TYR A 372 20.31 19.70 -9.19
CA TYR A 372 19.83 18.60 -8.35
C TYR A 372 18.51 18.94 -7.60
N ILE A 373 18.08 20.20 -7.62
CA ILE A 373 16.83 20.64 -6.98
C ILE A 373 15.65 20.31 -7.89
N ASN A 374 14.73 19.49 -7.41
CA ASN A 374 13.52 19.14 -8.14
C ASN A 374 12.53 20.31 -8.19
N ILE A 375 11.94 20.58 -9.33
CA ILE A 375 10.85 21.54 -9.48
C ILE A 375 9.50 20.82 -9.34
N VAL A 376 8.74 21.22 -8.31
CA VAL A 376 7.38 20.68 -8.04
C VAL A 376 6.35 21.67 -8.58
N SER A 377 5.49 21.23 -9.48
CA SER A 377 4.45 22.08 -10.13
C SER A 377 3.28 21.22 -10.62
N PRO A 378 2.03 21.75 -10.76
CA PRO A 378 1.62 23.15 -10.54
C PRO A 378 1.21 23.47 -9.09
N GLU A 379 1.07 22.51 -8.19
CA GLU A 379 0.61 22.72 -6.81
C GLU A 379 -0.84 23.22 -6.72
N CYS A 380 -1.71 22.67 -7.56
CA CYS A 380 -3.11 23.11 -7.64
C CYS A 380 -3.92 22.67 -6.42
N PHE A 381 -4.87 23.53 -6.01
CA PHE A 381 -5.88 23.24 -4.98
C PHE A 381 -6.75 22.02 -5.31
N ARG A 382 -6.90 21.72 -6.62
CA ARG A 382 -7.74 20.65 -7.18
C ARG A 382 -6.94 19.64 -7.96
N VAL A 383 -7.18 18.36 -7.70
CA VAL A 383 -6.68 17.25 -8.52
C VAL A 383 -7.25 17.35 -9.95
N GLU A 384 -8.58 17.43 -10.03
CA GLU A 384 -9.33 17.51 -11.28
C GLU A 384 -10.57 18.39 -11.08
N SER A 385 -10.99 19.09 -12.13
CA SER A 385 -12.18 19.92 -12.10
C SER A 385 -13.08 19.61 -13.29
N GLN A 386 -14.25 19.08 -13.03
CA GLN A 386 -15.25 18.78 -14.04
C GLN A 386 -15.88 20.02 -14.68
N ASN A 387 -15.79 21.22 -14.06
CA ASN A 387 -16.60 22.38 -14.43
C ASN A 387 -15.83 23.67 -14.70
N SER A 388 -14.58 23.84 -14.27
CA SER A 388 -13.91 25.16 -14.30
C SER A 388 -12.62 25.22 -15.12
N GLY A 389 -12.09 24.12 -15.58
CA GLY A 389 -10.80 24.09 -16.27
C GLY A 389 -9.58 24.34 -15.39
N ASN A 390 -9.77 24.72 -14.14
CA ASN A 390 -8.71 25.04 -13.18
C ASN A 390 -8.46 23.87 -12.25
N SER A 391 -7.41 23.07 -12.50
CA SER A 391 -7.00 21.92 -11.71
C SER A 391 -5.60 21.47 -12.13
N ALA A 392 -4.96 20.61 -11.33
CA ALA A 392 -3.66 20.04 -11.67
C ALA A 392 -3.70 19.34 -13.04
N THR A 393 -4.70 18.50 -13.29
CA THR A 393 -4.90 17.82 -14.59
C THR A 393 -4.92 18.81 -15.77
N ASN A 394 -5.66 19.90 -15.65
CA ASN A 394 -5.82 20.86 -16.75
C ASN A 394 -4.56 21.72 -16.95
N TYR A 395 -3.89 22.09 -15.84
CA TYR A 395 -2.61 22.81 -15.91
C TYR A 395 -1.56 21.97 -16.63
N ILE A 396 -1.38 20.72 -16.23
CA ILE A 396 -0.39 19.83 -16.83
C ILE A 396 -0.69 19.56 -18.30
N ASN A 397 -1.92 19.24 -18.67
CA ASN A 397 -2.32 19.03 -20.06
C ASN A 397 -1.98 20.24 -20.95
N THR A 398 -2.16 21.47 -20.42
CA THR A 398 -1.86 22.71 -21.18
C THR A 398 -0.36 22.99 -21.20
N MET A 399 0.32 22.84 -20.06
CA MET A 399 1.73 23.17 -19.90
C MET A 399 2.63 22.21 -20.70
N PHE A 400 2.30 20.92 -20.72
CA PHE A 400 3.09 19.87 -21.39
C PHE A 400 2.88 19.85 -22.92
N GLU A 401 2.01 20.71 -23.48
CA GLU A 401 2.07 21.02 -24.92
C GLU A 401 3.43 21.62 -25.32
N ASN A 402 4.15 22.20 -24.36
CA ASN A 402 5.52 22.68 -24.52
C ASN A 402 6.51 21.72 -23.84
N SER A 403 7.28 21.00 -24.66
CA SER A 403 8.27 20.01 -24.16
C SER A 403 9.35 20.61 -23.25
N ALA A 404 9.68 21.89 -23.39
CA ALA A 404 10.64 22.54 -22.50
C ALA A 404 10.06 22.74 -21.08
N VAL A 405 8.75 22.88 -20.95
CA VAL A 405 8.08 22.92 -19.64
C VAL A 405 7.98 21.51 -19.04
N GLU A 406 7.65 20.52 -19.87
CA GLU A 406 7.65 19.12 -19.43
C GLU A 406 9.05 18.70 -18.92
N GLU A 407 10.12 19.12 -19.58
CA GLU A 407 11.50 18.88 -19.14
C GLU A 407 11.82 19.62 -17.82
N ALA A 408 11.32 20.84 -17.64
CA ALA A 408 11.58 21.67 -16.47
C ALA A 408 10.83 21.23 -15.21
N VAL A 409 9.74 20.49 -15.31
CA VAL A 409 8.97 19.99 -14.17
C VAL A 409 9.43 18.57 -13.84
N ASP A 410 9.94 18.34 -12.64
CA ASP A 410 10.37 17.02 -12.19
C ASP A 410 9.24 16.24 -11.55
N ILE A 411 8.39 16.90 -10.78
CA ILE A 411 7.36 16.31 -9.93
C ILE A 411 6.04 17.07 -10.12
N ILE A 412 4.95 16.32 -10.24
CA ILE A 412 3.61 16.89 -10.30
C ILE A 412 3.06 17.08 -8.89
N GLY A 413 2.92 18.33 -8.45
CA GLY A 413 2.32 18.68 -7.16
C GLY A 413 0.81 18.97 -7.25
N THR A 414 0.03 18.46 -6.30
CA THR A 414 -1.41 18.73 -6.18
C THR A 414 -1.88 18.67 -4.73
N HIS A 415 -3.07 19.27 -4.46
CA HIS A 415 -3.76 19.20 -3.16
C HIS A 415 -5.10 18.46 -3.29
N THR A 416 -5.73 18.08 -2.17
CA THR A 416 -6.99 17.32 -2.14
C THR A 416 -8.18 18.11 -1.60
N TYR A 417 -8.04 19.40 -1.31
CA TYR A 417 -9.07 20.21 -0.65
C TYR A 417 -10.41 20.26 -1.37
N ALA A 418 -10.41 20.15 -2.69
CA ALA A 418 -11.63 20.15 -3.50
C ALA A 418 -12.26 18.77 -3.70
N ASP A 419 -11.78 17.73 -3.01
CA ASP A 419 -12.30 16.36 -3.11
C ASP A 419 -12.95 15.86 -1.79
N PRO A 420 -13.88 16.62 -1.17
CA PRO A 420 -14.50 16.21 0.08
C PRO A 420 -15.41 14.97 -0.05
N ASN A 421 -15.79 14.60 -1.28
CA ASN A 421 -16.62 13.44 -1.57
C ASN A 421 -15.84 12.26 -2.15
N HIS A 422 -14.51 12.33 -2.18
CA HIS A 422 -13.63 11.29 -2.70
C HIS A 422 -14.01 10.84 -4.12
N ASN A 423 -14.32 11.77 -5.02
CA ASN A 423 -14.77 11.49 -6.39
C ASN A 423 -13.93 12.18 -7.48
N ALA A 424 -12.80 12.76 -7.12
CA ALA A 424 -11.84 13.29 -8.09
C ALA A 424 -11.37 12.18 -9.05
N ASN A 425 -11.20 12.55 -10.32
CA ASN A 425 -10.69 11.63 -11.33
C ASN A 425 -9.16 11.56 -11.29
N TRP A 426 -8.63 10.80 -10.36
CA TRP A 426 -7.20 10.61 -10.16
C TRP A 426 -6.50 10.01 -11.38
N ASN A 427 -7.18 9.12 -12.12
CA ASN A 427 -6.61 8.53 -13.33
C ASN A 427 -6.37 9.59 -14.43
N ALA A 428 -7.20 10.63 -14.50
CA ALA A 428 -6.96 11.73 -15.44
C ALA A 428 -5.66 12.48 -15.12
N LEU A 429 -5.34 12.71 -13.83
CA LEU A 429 -4.07 13.30 -13.41
C LEU A 429 -2.89 12.37 -13.72
N LYS A 430 -3.00 11.08 -13.41
CA LYS A 430 -1.98 10.07 -13.74
C LYS A 430 -1.62 10.07 -15.23
N VAL A 431 -2.64 10.12 -16.09
CA VAL A 431 -2.44 10.17 -17.54
C VAL A 431 -1.76 11.48 -17.97
N ALA A 432 -2.21 12.63 -17.41
CA ALA A 432 -1.63 13.94 -17.71
C ALA A 432 -0.17 14.05 -17.24
N ALA A 433 0.18 13.43 -16.11
CA ALA A 433 1.53 13.41 -15.55
C ALA A 433 2.58 12.74 -16.46
N ASN A 434 2.14 11.95 -17.44
CA ASN A 434 3.00 11.32 -18.47
C ASN A 434 4.20 10.54 -17.90
N GLY A 435 3.98 9.82 -16.79
CA GLY A 435 4.99 9.00 -16.11
C GLY A 435 5.86 9.75 -15.10
N LYS A 436 5.68 11.05 -14.89
CA LYS A 436 6.34 11.78 -13.80
C LYS A 436 5.74 11.42 -12.44
N PRO A 437 6.54 11.45 -11.36
CA PRO A 437 6.05 11.31 -9.99
C PRO A 437 4.91 12.29 -9.69
N VAL A 438 3.91 11.83 -8.96
CA VAL A 438 2.81 12.68 -8.49
C VAL A 438 2.87 12.76 -6.96
N TRP A 439 3.00 13.96 -6.42
CA TRP A 439 3.01 14.22 -4.98
C TRP A 439 1.72 14.93 -4.56
N VAL A 440 1.06 14.42 -3.56
CA VAL A 440 0.07 15.19 -2.80
C VAL A 440 0.84 15.99 -1.76
N THR A 441 0.99 17.27 -1.97
CA THR A 441 1.84 18.15 -1.17
C THR A 441 1.09 18.88 -0.05
N GLU A 442 -0.25 18.87 -0.13
CA GLU A 442 -1.15 19.26 0.96
C GLU A 442 -2.47 18.47 0.92
N SER A 443 -2.90 18.04 2.09
CA SER A 443 -4.19 17.40 2.30
C SER A 443 -4.70 17.69 3.70
N ALA A 444 -5.96 18.13 3.83
CA ALA A 444 -6.58 18.31 5.13
C ALA A 444 -8.11 18.40 5.04
N ASN A 445 -8.79 17.94 6.08
CA ASN A 445 -10.16 18.32 6.40
C ASN A 445 -10.13 19.60 7.26
N LEU A 446 -10.18 20.75 6.58
CA LEU A 446 -10.01 22.05 7.23
C LEU A 446 -11.13 22.35 8.24
N ASN A 447 -10.76 22.99 9.34
CA ASN A 447 -11.68 23.43 10.39
C ASN A 447 -12.47 22.29 11.07
N SER A 448 -11.92 21.10 11.14
CA SER A 448 -12.53 19.97 11.86
C SER A 448 -12.14 20.00 13.34
N THR A 449 -13.12 19.83 14.23
CA THR A 449 -12.90 19.52 15.64
C THR A 449 -13.04 18.04 15.95
N ASP A 450 -13.35 17.24 14.94
CA ASP A 450 -13.53 15.79 15.05
C ASP A 450 -12.17 15.09 15.16
N GLN A 451 -12.00 14.34 16.24
CA GLN A 451 -10.79 13.57 16.53
C GLN A 451 -10.96 12.07 16.23
N SER A 452 -12.16 11.68 15.78
CA SER A 452 -12.55 10.29 15.61
C SER A 452 -12.10 9.69 14.28
N MET A 453 -12.36 8.39 14.09
CA MET A 453 -12.17 7.70 12.82
C MET A 453 -13.04 8.26 11.69
N THR A 454 -14.13 9.00 11.99
CA THR A 454 -14.94 9.67 10.96
C THR A 454 -14.14 10.76 10.23
N ASP A 455 -13.36 11.55 10.95
CA ASP A 455 -12.42 12.49 10.35
C ASP A 455 -11.27 11.77 9.65
N ALA A 456 -10.65 10.79 10.32
CA ALA A 456 -9.53 10.01 9.80
C ALA A 456 -9.88 9.29 8.47
N ALA A 457 -11.12 8.84 8.30
CA ALA A 457 -11.62 8.18 7.10
C ALA A 457 -11.39 9.01 5.82
N ASN A 458 -11.49 10.36 5.91
CA ASN A 458 -11.23 11.23 4.77
C ASN A 458 -9.76 11.11 4.32
N TYR A 459 -8.83 11.20 5.26
CA TYR A 459 -7.39 11.10 4.97
C TYR A 459 -7.02 9.73 4.44
N ILE A 460 -7.54 8.66 5.05
CA ILE A 460 -7.29 7.28 4.63
C ILE A 460 -7.75 7.06 3.17
N LYS A 461 -8.96 7.49 2.84
CA LYS A 461 -9.51 7.35 1.47
C LYS A 461 -8.74 8.17 0.44
N TRP A 462 -8.33 9.40 0.77
CA TRP A 462 -7.49 10.20 -0.13
C TRP A 462 -6.13 9.53 -0.39
N ILE A 463 -5.48 9.00 0.66
CA ILE A 463 -4.20 8.30 0.51
C ILE A 463 -4.37 7.06 -0.37
N ILE A 464 -5.29 6.16 -0.02
CA ILE A 464 -5.52 4.92 -0.76
C ILE A 464 -5.87 5.20 -2.23
N ARG A 465 -6.77 6.14 -2.50
CA ARG A 465 -7.15 6.49 -3.87
C ARG A 465 -6.03 7.17 -4.64
N GLY A 466 -5.30 8.07 -3.99
CA GLY A 466 -4.13 8.72 -4.59
C GLY A 466 -3.11 7.71 -5.09
N PHE A 467 -2.74 6.74 -4.26
CA PHE A 467 -1.81 5.68 -4.66
C PHE A 467 -2.39 4.73 -5.72
N ASN A 468 -3.57 4.19 -5.49
CA ASN A 468 -4.14 3.17 -6.38
C ASN A 468 -4.54 3.72 -7.76
N GLU A 469 -5.13 4.92 -7.80
CA GLU A 469 -5.73 5.49 -9.02
C GLU A 469 -4.86 6.59 -9.63
N GLY A 470 -4.17 7.39 -8.79
CA GLY A 470 -3.51 8.64 -9.17
C GLY A 470 -2.04 8.52 -9.57
N GLY A 471 -1.42 7.36 -9.40
CA GLY A 471 0.02 7.22 -9.58
C GLY A 471 0.82 8.03 -8.56
N VAL A 472 0.21 8.37 -7.41
CA VAL A 472 0.85 9.12 -6.33
C VAL A 472 2.04 8.33 -5.78
N THR A 473 3.18 9.01 -5.65
CA THR A 473 4.42 8.46 -5.11
C THR A 473 4.75 9.03 -3.72
N ALA A 474 4.18 10.18 -3.37
CA ALA A 474 4.34 10.77 -2.04
C ALA A 474 3.06 11.43 -1.54
N TYR A 475 2.86 11.41 -0.22
CA TYR A 475 1.68 11.98 0.39
C TYR A 475 2.02 12.82 1.62
N MET A 476 1.64 14.11 1.58
CA MET A 476 1.88 15.05 2.66
C MET A 476 0.58 15.64 3.19
N LEU A 477 0.48 15.70 4.52
CA LEU A 477 -0.61 16.40 5.18
C LEU A 477 -0.27 17.90 5.33
N HIS A 478 -1.31 18.71 5.52
CA HIS A 478 -1.15 20.17 5.50
C HIS A 478 -0.18 20.64 6.58
N LEU A 479 -0.32 20.14 7.86
CA LEU A 479 0.51 20.54 8.98
C LEU A 479 0.91 19.37 9.88
N PHE A 480 2.15 19.43 10.35
CA PHE A 480 2.60 18.59 11.45
C PHE A 480 1.90 18.96 12.76
N TYR A 481 1.84 20.26 13.08
CA TYR A 481 1.37 20.73 14.36
C TYR A 481 0.68 22.09 14.29
N GLU A 482 -0.26 22.33 15.21
CA GLU A 482 -0.88 23.64 15.44
C GLU A 482 -1.57 23.71 16.82
N GLU A 483 -1.76 24.94 17.34
CA GLU A 483 -2.61 25.15 18.50
C GLU A 483 -4.08 24.99 18.11
N ALA A 484 -4.81 24.14 18.83
CA ALA A 484 -6.24 23.92 18.61
C ALA A 484 -7.04 25.16 19.02
N ASP A 485 -7.84 25.67 18.12
CA ASP A 485 -8.76 26.78 18.38
C ASP A 485 -10.24 26.34 18.34
N ASN A 486 -11.15 27.24 18.60
CA ASN A 486 -12.59 26.95 18.59
C ASN A 486 -13.17 26.65 17.20
N ASN A 487 -12.40 26.91 16.13
CA ASN A 487 -12.80 26.64 14.75
C ASN A 487 -12.29 25.29 14.26
N GLY A 488 -11.51 24.58 15.10
CA GLY A 488 -10.90 23.31 14.75
C GLY A 488 -9.41 23.43 14.38
N TYR A 489 -8.86 22.31 13.98
CA TYR A 489 -7.46 22.18 13.57
C TYR A 489 -7.33 21.08 12.51
N SER A 490 -6.30 21.17 11.68
CA SER A 490 -6.07 20.25 10.56
C SER A 490 -4.76 19.46 10.68
N SER A 491 -3.98 19.75 11.72
CA SER A 491 -2.67 19.15 11.96
C SER A 491 -2.74 17.70 12.43
N LEU A 492 -1.60 17.02 12.31
CA LEU A 492 -1.40 15.68 12.87
C LEU A 492 -1.32 15.72 14.40
N VAL A 493 -0.61 16.70 14.94
CA VAL A 493 -0.49 16.94 16.38
C VAL A 493 -1.06 18.30 16.71
N ALA A 494 -1.92 18.38 17.70
CA ALA A 494 -2.42 19.66 18.18
C ALA A 494 -2.20 19.80 19.69
N TRP A 495 -2.33 21.01 20.21
CA TRP A 495 -2.34 21.25 21.65
C TRP A 495 -3.38 22.28 22.03
N THR A 496 -3.91 22.16 23.23
CA THR A 496 -4.84 23.14 23.78
C THR A 496 -4.09 24.33 24.41
N PRO A 497 -4.72 25.53 24.53
CA PRO A 497 -4.13 26.65 25.29
C PRO A 497 -3.80 26.32 26.76
N THR A 498 -4.35 25.22 27.29
CA THR A 498 -4.12 24.74 28.66
C THR A 498 -2.94 23.76 28.74
N GLY A 499 -2.31 23.43 27.63
CA GLY A 499 -1.11 22.58 27.58
C GLY A 499 -1.42 21.08 27.54
N GLU A 500 -2.52 20.67 26.93
CA GLU A 500 -2.84 19.27 26.66
C GLU A 500 -2.52 18.95 25.20
N ILE A 501 -1.76 17.89 24.94
CA ILE A 501 -1.44 17.40 23.59
C ILE A 501 -2.60 16.55 23.07
N ILE A 502 -3.01 16.77 21.84
CA ILE A 502 -4.08 16.06 21.15
C ILE A 502 -3.47 15.28 19.98
N LEU A 503 -3.66 13.96 20.00
CA LEU A 503 -3.33 13.06 18.90
C LEU A 503 -4.64 12.49 18.34
N PRO A 504 -5.24 13.09 17.31
CA PRO A 504 -6.50 12.62 16.75
C PRO A 504 -6.32 11.28 15.99
N LYS A 505 -7.42 10.58 15.71
CA LYS A 505 -7.35 9.28 14.99
C LYS A 505 -6.68 9.39 13.62
N ARG A 506 -6.69 10.56 12.95
CA ARG A 506 -5.91 10.77 11.71
C ARG A 506 -4.40 10.68 11.93
N TYR A 507 -3.86 11.05 13.13
CA TYR A 507 -2.45 10.84 13.48
C TYR A 507 -2.12 9.35 13.50
N HIS A 508 -2.90 8.56 14.25
CA HIS A 508 -2.70 7.12 14.37
C HIS A 508 -2.92 6.41 13.03
N SER A 509 -3.90 6.86 12.24
CA SER A 509 -4.14 6.33 10.90
C SER A 509 -3.00 6.66 9.91
N PHE A 510 -2.39 7.84 10.03
CA PHE A 510 -1.25 8.20 9.19
C PHE A 510 -0.02 7.34 9.46
N LYS A 511 0.17 6.88 10.69
CA LYS A 511 1.24 5.92 11.06
C LYS A 511 1.15 4.61 10.29
N HIS A 512 -0.04 4.13 9.95
CA HIS A 512 -0.19 2.92 9.13
C HIS A 512 0.49 3.05 7.77
N PHE A 513 0.56 4.26 7.24
CA PHE A 513 1.27 4.55 5.99
C PHE A 513 2.73 4.93 6.26
N ALA A 514 3.00 5.98 7.02
CA ALA A 514 4.34 6.53 7.20
C ALA A 514 5.32 5.57 7.92
N ASN A 515 4.84 4.82 8.93
CA ASN A 515 5.71 3.93 9.69
C ASN A 515 5.87 2.55 9.04
N LEU A 516 4.90 2.08 8.26
CA LEU A 516 4.95 0.74 7.66
C LEU A 516 5.41 0.74 6.21
N VAL A 517 5.07 1.78 5.44
CA VAL A 517 5.44 1.89 4.02
C VAL A 517 6.60 2.87 3.89
N LYS A 518 7.76 2.37 3.48
CA LYS A 518 8.97 3.20 3.40
C LYS A 518 9.25 3.64 1.97
N LYS A 519 10.17 4.60 1.83
CA LYS A 519 10.74 4.98 0.55
C LYS A 519 11.23 3.73 -0.19
N ASP A 520 11.14 3.76 -1.50
CA ASP A 520 11.52 2.69 -2.43
C ASP A 520 10.62 1.43 -2.39
N TYR A 521 9.59 1.37 -1.53
CA TYR A 521 8.54 0.35 -1.64
C TYR A 521 7.72 0.58 -2.91
N SER A 522 7.28 -0.49 -3.55
CA SER A 522 6.40 -0.41 -4.73
C SER A 522 4.94 -0.66 -4.34
N LEU A 523 4.03 0.14 -4.89
CA LEU A 523 2.60 -0.21 -4.86
C LEU A 523 2.41 -1.51 -5.66
N ILE A 524 1.57 -2.42 -5.16
CA ILE A 524 1.17 -3.66 -5.84
C ILE A 524 -0.33 -3.67 -6.10
N SER A 525 -0.75 -4.41 -7.13
CA SER A 525 -2.18 -4.60 -7.39
C SER A 525 -2.88 -5.23 -6.21
N SER A 526 -3.98 -4.62 -5.77
CA SER A 526 -4.79 -5.10 -4.65
C SER A 526 -6.27 -4.80 -4.88
N ALA A 527 -7.15 -5.66 -4.37
CA ALA A 527 -8.60 -5.53 -4.52
C ALA A 527 -9.36 -6.11 -3.33
N SER A 528 -10.56 -5.58 -3.10
CA SER A 528 -11.56 -6.15 -2.18
C SER A 528 -12.73 -6.68 -2.99
N SER A 529 -13.31 -7.81 -2.59
CA SER A 529 -14.58 -8.29 -3.17
C SER A 529 -15.80 -7.49 -2.67
N ASP A 530 -15.64 -6.69 -1.62
CA ASP A 530 -16.62 -5.69 -1.15
C ASP A 530 -16.15 -4.30 -1.61
N GLU A 531 -16.53 -3.92 -2.81
CA GLU A 531 -16.08 -2.67 -3.45
C GLU A 531 -16.71 -1.42 -2.84
N ASP A 532 -17.85 -1.55 -2.15
CA ASP A 532 -18.63 -0.42 -1.65
C ASP A 532 -18.26 0.03 -0.22
N GLY A 533 -17.49 -0.76 0.52
CA GLY A 533 -17.25 -0.48 1.93
C GLY A 533 -15.85 -0.80 2.45
N VAL A 534 -15.00 -1.42 1.63
CA VAL A 534 -13.63 -1.79 2.02
C VAL A 534 -12.63 -1.33 0.98
N PHE A 535 -11.74 -0.44 1.39
CA PHE A 535 -10.67 0.12 0.58
C PHE A 535 -9.35 -0.57 0.91
N VAL A 536 -8.56 -0.92 -0.09
CA VAL A 536 -7.32 -1.68 0.08
C VAL A 536 -6.20 -1.04 -0.72
N SER A 537 -5.00 -0.96 -0.14
CA SER A 537 -3.75 -0.70 -0.84
C SER A 537 -2.71 -1.73 -0.42
N GLY A 538 -1.93 -2.24 -1.36
CA GLY A 538 -0.84 -3.18 -1.11
C GLY A 538 0.51 -2.57 -1.49
N PHE A 539 1.55 -2.87 -0.71
CA PHE A 539 2.92 -2.42 -0.98
C PHE A 539 3.90 -3.57 -0.75
N ILE A 540 4.99 -3.57 -1.50
CA ILE A 540 6.09 -4.52 -1.33
C ILE A 540 7.40 -3.76 -1.14
N SER A 541 8.23 -4.21 -0.20
CA SER A 541 9.57 -3.63 0.00
C SER A 541 10.47 -3.83 -1.23
N ASP A 542 11.48 -2.96 -1.38
CA ASP A 542 12.42 -3.04 -2.50
C ASP A 542 13.17 -4.39 -2.54
N ASP A 543 13.53 -4.91 -1.37
CA ASP A 543 14.16 -6.22 -1.20
C ASP A 543 13.18 -7.39 -1.19
N GLU A 544 11.89 -7.14 -1.45
CA GLU A 544 10.79 -8.12 -1.45
C GLU A 544 10.62 -8.92 -0.13
N SER A 545 11.30 -8.51 0.93
CA SER A 545 11.22 -9.19 2.24
C SER A 545 9.94 -8.91 3.01
N LYS A 546 9.16 -7.90 2.60
CA LYS A 546 7.90 -7.49 3.26
C LYS A 546 6.80 -7.17 2.25
N VAL A 547 5.60 -7.63 2.56
CA VAL A 547 4.35 -7.16 1.91
C VAL A 547 3.48 -6.50 2.98
N ILE A 548 3.05 -5.25 2.71
CA ILE A 548 2.17 -4.49 3.57
C ILE A 548 0.81 -4.33 2.88
N VAL A 549 -0.27 -4.66 3.57
CA VAL A 549 -1.64 -4.49 3.06
C VAL A 549 -2.41 -3.58 4.00
N GLN A 550 -2.83 -2.43 3.51
CA GLN A 550 -3.66 -1.46 4.22
C GLN A 550 -5.13 -1.72 3.89
N ILE A 551 -5.96 -1.90 4.90
CA ILE A 551 -7.37 -2.25 4.73
C ILE A 551 -8.22 -1.29 5.55
N PHE A 552 -8.98 -0.44 4.89
CA PHE A 552 -9.93 0.45 5.54
C PHE A 552 -11.36 -0.08 5.38
N ASN A 553 -12.00 -0.44 6.50
CA ASN A 553 -13.41 -0.77 6.56
C ASN A 553 -14.20 0.48 6.96
N GLU A 554 -14.97 1.06 6.03
CA GLU A 554 -15.83 2.21 6.29
C GLU A 554 -17.19 1.80 6.93
N GLY A 555 -17.56 0.52 6.86
CA GLY A 555 -18.85 0.00 7.30
C GLY A 555 -18.82 -0.67 8.67
N ASN A 556 -19.83 -1.50 8.92
CA ASN A 556 -19.93 -2.31 10.12
C ASN A 556 -18.83 -3.37 10.19
N GLU A 557 -18.66 -3.98 11.37
CA GLU A 557 -17.79 -5.13 11.56
C GLU A 557 -18.15 -6.27 10.59
N LYS A 558 -17.15 -6.86 9.97
CA LYS A 558 -17.33 -7.97 9.03
C LYS A 558 -16.10 -8.86 8.95
N ASP A 559 -16.34 -10.15 8.64
CA ASP A 559 -15.27 -11.11 8.42
C ASP A 559 -14.81 -11.10 6.98
N PHE A 560 -13.48 -11.17 6.81
CA PHE A 560 -12.80 -11.24 5.51
C PHE A 560 -11.79 -12.39 5.49
N SER A 561 -11.61 -12.95 4.31
CA SER A 561 -10.44 -13.75 3.99
C SER A 561 -9.41 -12.86 3.28
N VAL A 562 -8.17 -12.92 3.72
CA VAL A 562 -7.06 -12.14 3.15
C VAL A 562 -6.05 -13.08 2.54
N ASP A 563 -5.59 -12.78 1.34
CA ASP A 563 -4.54 -13.57 0.70
C ASP A 563 -3.26 -13.60 1.54
N VAL A 564 -2.50 -14.68 1.36
CA VAL A 564 -1.16 -14.84 1.92
C VAL A 564 -0.17 -14.82 0.76
N PRO A 565 0.82 -13.91 0.75
CA PRO A 565 1.82 -13.90 -0.30
C PRO A 565 2.70 -15.15 -0.25
N LEU A 566 3.24 -15.53 -1.42
CA LEU A 566 4.21 -16.62 -1.51
C LEU A 566 5.43 -16.32 -0.63
N GLY A 567 5.90 -17.33 0.10
CA GLY A 567 7.05 -17.19 0.98
C GLY A 567 6.75 -16.51 2.32
N ALA A 568 5.52 -16.09 2.58
CA ALA A 568 5.18 -15.48 3.86
C ALA A 568 5.38 -16.46 5.02
N ILE A 569 6.10 -16.03 6.04
CA ILE A 569 6.42 -16.80 7.26
C ILE A 569 5.66 -16.30 8.47
N SER A 570 5.28 -15.02 8.48
CA SER A 570 4.52 -14.41 9.57
C SER A 570 3.67 -13.26 9.06
N VAL A 571 2.67 -12.86 9.84
CA VAL A 571 1.93 -11.61 9.67
C VAL A 571 1.79 -10.90 11.00
N GLU A 572 2.19 -9.63 11.04
CA GLU A 572 1.87 -8.74 12.14
C GLU A 572 0.70 -7.84 11.75
N THR A 573 -0.25 -7.67 12.68
CA THR A 573 -1.46 -6.88 12.45
C THR A 573 -1.42 -5.62 13.30
N PHE A 574 -1.61 -4.46 12.67
CA PHE A 574 -1.80 -3.17 13.33
C PHE A 574 -3.24 -2.71 13.16
N LEU A 575 -3.81 -2.08 14.18
CA LEU A 575 -5.20 -1.66 14.20
C LEU A 575 -5.38 -0.24 14.75
N THR A 576 -6.22 0.55 14.07
CA THR A 576 -6.76 1.82 14.57
C THR A 576 -8.28 1.83 14.43
N THR A 577 -8.99 2.11 15.54
CA THR A 577 -10.45 2.27 15.60
C THR A 577 -10.81 3.52 16.43
N ASN A 578 -12.10 3.72 16.70
CA ASN A 578 -12.52 4.74 17.66
C ASN A 578 -12.19 4.42 19.13
N ASN A 579 -11.72 3.20 19.42
CA ASN A 579 -11.29 2.83 20.77
C ASN A 579 -9.88 3.37 21.05
N ASP A 580 -9.68 4.06 22.17
CA ASP A 580 -8.40 4.64 22.56
C ASP A 580 -7.31 3.59 22.89
N SER A 581 -7.67 2.33 23.08
CA SER A 581 -6.71 1.24 23.21
C SER A 581 -6.24 0.65 21.87
N GLU A 582 -6.82 1.12 20.76
CA GLU A 582 -6.57 0.66 19.39
C GLU A 582 -6.14 1.85 18.54
N GLU A 583 -4.91 2.31 18.76
CA GLU A 583 -4.28 3.50 18.15
C GLU A 583 -2.94 3.11 17.54
N PHE A 584 -2.97 2.60 16.30
CA PHE A 584 -1.81 1.96 15.67
C PHE A 584 -1.23 0.85 16.55
N SER A 585 -2.13 0.08 17.14
CA SER A 585 -1.78 -0.94 18.13
C SER A 585 -1.48 -2.26 17.43
N SER A 586 -0.30 -2.85 17.72
CA SER A 586 0.02 -4.19 17.27
C SER A 586 -0.85 -5.23 18.01
N LEU A 587 -1.54 -6.06 17.26
CA LEU A 587 -2.29 -7.21 17.78
C LEU A 587 -1.41 -8.46 17.92
N GLY A 588 -0.11 -8.31 17.63
CA GLY A 588 0.89 -9.37 17.69
C GLY A 588 1.14 -10.06 16.36
N ILE A 589 2.13 -10.93 16.38
CA ILE A 589 2.58 -11.69 15.21
C ILE A 589 1.90 -13.06 15.22
N ASN A 590 1.32 -13.44 14.11
CA ASN A 590 0.75 -14.76 13.89
C ASN A 590 1.60 -15.51 12.86
N GLU A 591 1.88 -16.79 13.18
CA GLU A 591 2.46 -17.70 12.19
C GLU A 591 1.42 -18.03 11.12
N ILE A 592 1.86 -18.11 9.88
CA ILE A 592 1.01 -18.41 8.73
C ILE A 592 1.01 -19.91 8.47
N ASP A 593 -0.19 -20.51 8.36
CA ASP A 593 -0.33 -21.85 7.83
C ASP A 593 -0.18 -21.81 6.31
N TYR A 594 0.94 -22.26 5.84
CA TYR A 594 1.40 -22.19 4.45
C TYR A 594 0.47 -22.90 3.43
N TYR A 595 -0.37 -23.83 3.90
CA TYR A 595 -1.26 -24.60 3.02
C TYR A 595 -2.53 -23.85 2.60
N ASN A 596 -2.85 -22.76 3.30
CA ASN A 596 -4.10 -22.02 3.09
C ASN A 596 -3.83 -20.63 2.51
N ARG A 597 -3.34 -20.45 1.38
CA ARG A 597 -3.12 -19.16 0.67
C ARG A 597 -4.03 -17.97 1.09
N TYR A 598 -4.71 -18.07 2.21
CA TYR A 598 -5.48 -17.02 2.88
C TYR A 598 -5.58 -17.30 4.39
N PHE A 599 -5.81 -16.26 5.16
CA PHE A 599 -6.28 -16.34 6.54
C PHE A 599 -7.55 -15.52 6.71
N THR A 600 -8.34 -15.84 7.72
CA THR A 600 -9.55 -15.09 8.06
C THR A 600 -9.25 -14.07 9.15
N THR A 601 -9.79 -12.87 8.99
CA THR A 601 -9.72 -11.79 9.97
C THR A 601 -11.07 -11.09 10.08
N THR A 602 -11.36 -10.53 11.24
CA THR A 602 -12.51 -9.66 11.44
C THR A 602 -12.03 -8.20 11.32
N LEU A 603 -12.61 -7.46 10.39
CA LEU A 603 -12.40 -6.03 10.26
C LEU A 603 -13.42 -5.31 11.15
N PRO A 604 -13.01 -4.62 12.22
CA PRO A 604 -13.94 -3.88 13.07
C PRO A 604 -14.70 -2.79 12.31
N GLU A 605 -15.81 -2.34 12.88
CA GLU A 605 -16.54 -1.18 12.37
C GLU A 605 -15.64 0.05 12.31
N LEU A 606 -15.69 0.77 11.18
CA LEU A 606 -14.94 2.01 10.94
C LEU A 606 -13.49 1.94 11.42
N SER A 607 -12.70 1.07 10.77
CA SER A 607 -11.34 0.72 11.20
C SER A 607 -10.32 0.75 10.08
N LEU A 608 -9.07 1.06 10.43
CA LEU A 608 -7.91 0.84 9.57
C LEU A 608 -7.06 -0.31 10.14
N THR A 609 -6.92 -1.36 9.36
CA THR A 609 -6.11 -2.54 9.66
C THR A 609 -4.93 -2.59 8.70
N SER A 610 -3.73 -2.77 9.22
CA SER A 610 -2.54 -3.04 8.41
C SER A 610 -2.01 -4.42 8.70
N LEU A 611 -1.72 -5.16 7.65
CA LEU A 611 -1.09 -6.48 7.70
C LEU A 611 0.33 -6.35 7.15
N VAL A 612 1.29 -6.74 7.95
CA VAL A 612 2.71 -6.75 7.58
C VAL A 612 3.17 -8.20 7.51
N PHE A 613 3.35 -8.69 6.29
CA PHE A 613 3.86 -10.03 6.04
C PHE A 613 5.39 -10.00 5.95
N ASP A 614 6.06 -10.87 6.68
CA ASP A 614 7.48 -11.15 6.47
C ASP A 614 7.62 -12.29 5.46
N ILE A 615 8.47 -12.09 4.45
CA ILE A 615 8.69 -13.01 3.34
C ILE A 615 10.08 -13.64 3.45
N ASP A 616 10.18 -14.95 3.33
CA ASP A 616 11.44 -15.66 3.12
C ASP A 616 11.56 -15.98 1.62
N GLU A 617 12.41 -15.23 0.93
CA GLU A 617 12.64 -15.40 -0.51
C GLU A 617 13.07 -16.84 -0.90
N SER A 618 13.75 -17.55 -0.01
CA SER A 618 14.16 -18.93 -0.28
C SER A 618 12.95 -19.87 -0.42
N LEU A 619 11.79 -19.44 0.11
CA LEU A 619 10.51 -20.13 0.01
C LEU A 619 9.66 -19.61 -1.16
N SER A 620 9.83 -18.35 -1.59
CA SER A 620 9.11 -17.76 -2.71
C SER A 620 9.61 -18.26 -4.07
N ASN A 621 10.91 -18.49 -4.20
CA ASN A 621 11.57 -19.00 -5.42
C ASN A 621 11.57 -20.52 -5.53
N SER A 622 11.21 -21.24 -4.49
CA SER A 622 10.83 -22.62 -4.62
C SER A 622 9.44 -22.63 -5.27
N GLY A 623 9.38 -22.53 -6.59
CA GLY A 623 8.28 -23.19 -7.29
C GLY A 623 8.13 -24.50 -6.54
N TYR A 624 6.96 -24.75 -5.91
CA TYR A 624 6.74 -25.99 -5.21
C TYR A 624 6.99 -27.13 -6.19
N ASN A 625 8.24 -27.48 -6.34
CA ASN A 625 8.57 -28.81 -6.62
C ASN A 625 8.09 -29.62 -5.40
N PHE A 626 6.82 -29.93 -5.34
CA PHE A 626 6.44 -31.27 -5.02
C PHE A 626 7.00 -32.16 -6.17
N GLU A 627 8.30 -32.00 -6.46
CA GLU A 627 8.98 -33.21 -6.81
C GLU A 627 8.68 -34.12 -5.62
N ASN A 628 7.87 -35.13 -5.88
CA ASN A 628 8.08 -36.39 -5.25
C ASN A 628 9.59 -36.62 -5.34
N ASN A 629 10.36 -35.96 -4.47
CA ASN A 629 11.68 -36.35 -4.14
C ASN A 629 11.47 -37.65 -3.39
N ASN A 630 11.22 -38.71 -4.15
CA ASN A 630 11.25 -40.11 -3.71
C ASN A 630 12.58 -40.42 -2.98
N ASP A 631 13.52 -39.45 -2.94
CA ASP A 631 14.84 -39.60 -2.35
C ASP A 631 14.96 -39.12 -0.91
N PHE A 632 13.97 -38.35 -0.35
CA PHE A 632 13.99 -37.96 1.07
C PHE A 632 12.64 -38.26 1.75
N GLN A 633 12.18 -39.50 1.60
CA GLN A 633 10.98 -39.98 2.29
C GLN A 633 11.30 -40.27 3.76
N VAL A 634 10.52 -39.65 4.65
CA VAL A 634 10.58 -39.85 6.09
C VAL A 634 9.21 -40.34 6.56
N GLU A 635 9.19 -41.51 7.23
CA GLU A 635 7.98 -42.02 7.83
C GLU A 635 7.96 -41.75 9.33
N LEU A 636 6.81 -41.36 9.86
CA LEU A 636 6.61 -41.03 11.26
C LEU A 636 5.35 -41.70 11.77
N PHE A 637 5.49 -42.63 12.73
CA PHE A 637 4.37 -43.34 13.30
C PHE A 637 4.62 -43.85 14.76
N PRO A 638 3.56 -44.06 15.57
CA PRO A 638 2.18 -43.64 15.31
C PRO A 638 2.08 -42.08 15.36
N ASN A 639 1.19 -41.51 14.58
CA ASN A 639 0.83 -40.10 14.66
C ASN A 639 -0.67 -39.97 14.38
N PRO A 640 -1.49 -39.69 15.39
CA PRO A 640 -1.17 -39.27 16.77
C PRO A 640 -0.45 -40.34 17.61
N ALA A 641 0.40 -39.83 18.55
CA ALA A 641 1.23 -40.64 19.43
C ALA A 641 0.96 -40.40 20.92
N GLU A 642 1.10 -41.43 21.75
CA GLU A 642 1.03 -41.31 23.21
C GLU A 642 2.41 -40.94 23.79
N ASP A 643 3.36 -41.87 23.87
CA ASP A 643 4.61 -41.69 24.56
C ASP A 643 5.85 -41.80 23.66
N GLN A 644 5.73 -42.41 22.50
CA GLN A 644 6.85 -42.68 21.61
C GLN A 644 6.45 -42.52 20.13
N LEU A 645 7.44 -42.07 19.34
CA LEU A 645 7.37 -41.95 17.90
C LEU A 645 8.50 -42.77 17.25
N ASN A 646 8.18 -43.52 16.23
CA ASN A 646 9.20 -44.11 15.34
C ASN A 646 9.38 -43.19 14.13
N LEU A 647 10.60 -42.82 13.89
CA LEU A 647 11.04 -42.05 12.71
C LEU A 647 11.87 -42.96 11.83
N ILE A 648 11.45 -43.17 10.59
CA ILE A 648 12.23 -43.90 9.58
C ILE A 648 12.80 -42.88 8.61
N LEU A 649 14.11 -42.86 8.53
CA LEU A 649 14.92 -41.98 7.62
C LEU A 649 15.24 -42.76 6.33
N PRO A 650 15.50 -42.07 5.21
CA PRO A 650 15.70 -42.70 3.91
C PRO A 650 16.87 -43.70 3.89
N ASP A 651 17.96 -43.34 4.54
CA ASP A 651 19.20 -44.12 4.58
C ASP A 651 19.98 -43.94 5.91
N TYR A 652 21.20 -44.42 5.97
CA TYR A 652 22.12 -44.30 7.12
C TYR A 652 23.04 -43.08 7.05
N SER A 653 22.57 -41.97 6.47
CA SER A 653 23.32 -40.71 6.43
C SER A 653 23.22 -39.93 7.75
N ASN A 654 24.00 -38.86 7.90
CA ASN A 654 23.92 -38.01 9.08
C ASN A 654 22.73 -37.04 9.01
N TYR A 655 21.85 -37.13 10.00
CA TYR A 655 20.68 -36.28 10.13
C TYR A 655 20.71 -35.50 11.45
N ASN A 656 20.21 -34.26 11.40
CA ASN A 656 19.88 -33.51 12.60
C ASN A 656 18.35 -33.47 12.77
N VAL A 657 17.88 -34.04 13.87
CA VAL A 657 16.43 -34.19 14.21
C VAL A 657 16.08 -33.23 15.33
N LYS A 658 15.16 -32.31 15.10
CA LYS A 658 14.70 -31.31 16.06
C LYS A 658 13.19 -31.39 16.24
N ILE A 659 12.71 -31.22 17.49
CA ILE A 659 11.27 -31.07 17.78
C ILE A 659 11.05 -29.74 18.47
N PHE A 660 10.03 -29.03 18.01
CA PHE A 660 9.61 -27.73 18.53
C PHE A 660 8.15 -27.81 19.02
N ASN A 661 7.83 -27.04 20.06
CA ASN A 661 6.43 -26.79 20.43
C ASN A 661 5.83 -25.65 19.54
N LEU A 662 4.56 -25.35 19.75
CA LEU A 662 3.84 -24.28 19.03
C LEU A 662 4.43 -22.87 19.26
N GLN A 663 5.18 -22.66 20.32
CA GLN A 663 5.88 -21.39 20.63
C GLN A 663 7.29 -21.31 20.00
N GLY A 664 7.65 -22.26 19.13
CA GLY A 664 8.96 -22.34 18.52
C GLY A 664 10.09 -22.76 19.47
N GLN A 665 9.77 -23.12 20.71
CA GLN A 665 10.73 -23.59 21.67
C GLN A 665 11.22 -25.00 21.30
N LYS A 666 12.52 -25.14 21.10
CA LYS A 666 13.16 -26.42 20.78
C LYS A 666 13.18 -27.35 22.00
N LEU A 667 12.52 -28.50 21.90
CA LEU A 667 12.42 -29.51 22.93
C LEU A 667 13.40 -30.66 22.74
N ILE A 668 13.68 -31.03 21.50
CA ILE A 668 14.67 -32.05 21.14
C ILE A 668 15.59 -31.49 20.07
N ASP A 669 16.89 -31.79 20.19
CA ASP A 669 17.90 -31.50 19.17
C ASP A 669 18.95 -32.63 19.25
N ARG A 670 18.92 -33.50 18.25
CA ARG A 670 19.83 -34.65 18.25
C ARG A 670 20.32 -34.97 16.86
N PHE A 671 21.58 -35.39 16.76
CA PHE A 671 22.13 -35.97 15.54
C PHE A 671 21.98 -37.49 15.56
N THR A 672 21.77 -38.07 14.40
CA THR A 672 21.66 -39.51 14.21
C THR A 672 22.16 -39.94 12.82
N ASP A 673 22.76 -41.10 12.78
CA ASP A 673 23.14 -41.83 11.56
C ASP A 673 22.32 -43.13 11.38
N ASN A 674 21.36 -43.36 12.31
CA ASN A 674 20.50 -44.53 12.25
C ASN A 674 19.30 -44.27 11.35
N LYS A 675 18.98 -45.20 10.50
CA LYS A 675 17.80 -45.18 9.65
C LYS A 675 16.49 -45.20 10.43
N GLU A 676 16.47 -45.90 11.57
CA GLU A 676 15.31 -45.98 12.47
C GLU A 676 15.64 -45.26 13.79
N VAL A 677 14.80 -44.31 14.15
CA VAL A 677 14.98 -43.49 15.34
C VAL A 677 13.74 -43.51 16.21
N LEU A 678 13.88 -44.06 17.42
CA LEU A 678 12.84 -43.93 18.43
C LEU A 678 12.94 -42.63 19.18
N ILE A 679 11.88 -41.88 19.24
CA ILE A 679 11.78 -40.58 19.90
C ILE A 679 10.82 -40.68 21.08
N ASP A 680 11.32 -40.45 22.28
CA ASP A 680 10.50 -40.41 23.50
C ASP A 680 9.88 -39.03 23.66
N ILE A 681 8.55 -38.98 23.62
CA ILE A 681 7.73 -37.78 23.82
C ILE A 681 6.83 -37.92 25.08
N SER A 682 7.10 -38.88 25.97
CA SER A 682 6.30 -39.13 27.19
C SER A 682 6.20 -37.90 28.10
N LYS A 683 7.21 -37.00 28.07
CA LYS A 683 7.26 -35.75 28.86
C LYS A 683 6.56 -34.59 28.19
N PHE A 684 6.08 -34.74 26.94
CA PHE A 684 5.41 -33.68 26.24
C PHE A 684 3.96 -33.57 26.71
N GLN A 685 3.47 -32.34 26.77
CA GLN A 685 2.05 -32.11 27.03
C GLN A 685 1.22 -32.52 25.81
N LYS A 686 -0.07 -32.83 26.03
CA LYS A 686 -0.98 -33.08 24.92
C LYS A 686 -1.05 -31.86 24.01
N GLY A 687 -0.90 -32.06 22.70
CA GLY A 687 -0.88 -30.94 21.74
C GLY A 687 -0.15 -31.27 20.46
N THR A 688 0.07 -30.22 19.66
CA THR A 688 0.78 -30.25 18.38
C THR A 688 2.25 -29.85 18.54
N TYR A 689 3.13 -30.56 17.85
CA TYR A 689 4.57 -30.30 17.80
C TYR A 689 5.05 -30.43 16.35
N PHE A 690 6.21 -29.86 16.05
CA PHE A 690 6.85 -29.93 14.74
C PHE A 690 8.19 -30.66 14.84
N LEU A 691 8.34 -31.68 14.01
CA LEU A 691 9.58 -32.43 13.82
C LEU A 691 10.27 -31.88 12.58
N LYS A 692 11.46 -31.31 12.73
CA LYS A 692 12.32 -30.84 11.63
C LYS A 692 13.52 -31.77 11.51
N ILE A 693 13.76 -32.30 10.30
CA ILE A 693 14.83 -33.22 9.99
C ILE A 693 15.67 -32.60 8.90
N ASN A 694 16.97 -32.39 9.18
CA ASN A 694 17.93 -31.85 8.22
C ASN A 694 18.92 -32.94 7.84
N SER A 695 19.03 -33.29 6.58
CA SER A 695 20.15 -34.09 6.07
C SER A 695 21.42 -33.24 6.07
N MET A 696 22.44 -33.70 6.75
CA MET A 696 23.74 -33.02 6.79
C MET A 696 24.58 -33.29 5.54
N THR A 697 24.22 -34.34 4.79
CA THR A 697 24.93 -34.74 3.55
C THR A 697 24.37 -34.03 2.33
N ASP A 698 23.05 -34.02 2.18
CA ASP A 698 22.37 -33.55 0.96
C ASP A 698 21.80 -32.13 1.11
N LYS A 699 21.94 -31.51 2.29
CA LYS A 699 21.37 -30.18 2.64
C LYS A 699 19.83 -30.12 2.46
N LYS A 700 19.14 -31.27 2.53
CA LYS A 700 17.69 -31.35 2.44
C LYS A 700 17.05 -31.27 3.83
N THR A 701 15.88 -30.66 3.91
CA THR A 701 15.10 -30.51 5.15
C THR A 701 13.68 -31.02 4.94
N VAL A 702 13.17 -31.77 5.92
CA VAL A 702 11.75 -32.20 6.00
C VAL A 702 11.18 -31.79 7.33
N THR A 703 9.95 -31.24 7.33
CA THR A 703 9.20 -30.95 8.54
C THR A 703 7.92 -31.81 8.58
N LYS A 704 7.65 -32.42 9.71
CA LYS A 704 6.46 -33.25 9.95
C LYS A 704 5.74 -32.78 11.21
N LYS A 705 4.42 -32.75 11.18
CA LYS A 705 3.57 -32.48 12.34
C LYS A 705 3.48 -33.70 13.23
N ILE A 706 3.60 -33.51 14.54
CA ILE A 706 3.36 -34.56 15.58
C ILE A 706 2.13 -34.16 16.37
N ILE A 707 1.24 -35.11 16.60
CA ILE A 707 0.11 -34.93 17.50
C ILE A 707 0.32 -35.83 18.74
N LYS A 708 0.52 -35.22 19.90
CA LYS A 708 0.64 -35.88 21.20
C LYS A 708 -0.76 -36.01 21.81
N GLN A 709 -1.19 -37.24 22.11
CA GLN A 709 -2.46 -37.55 22.79
C GLN A 709 -2.34 -37.62 24.31
#